data_84d5ac3050b2097b43b7e84d07ffb50d
#
_entry.id   84d5ac3050b2097b43b7e84d07ffb50d
#
_cell.length_a   1.000
_cell.length_b   1.000
_cell.length_c   1.000
_cell.angle_alpha   90.00
_cell.angle_beta   90.00
_cell.angle_gamma   90.00
#
_symmetry.space_group_name_H-M   'P 1'
#
loop_
_entity.id
_entity.type
_entity.pdbx_description
1 polymer ?
#
loop_
_entity_poly.entity_id
_entity_poly.type
_entity_poly.pdbx_seq_one_letter_code
_entity_poly.pdbx_strand_id
1 'polypeptide(L)'
;MTADTGGHIRYLMGLVGASEQDPTVERITIATRAFRGFLGDEYWQTRETVTPKIEIVRFPTAQPGYLPKEELWREVPSFADAVIEWIENQPKRPDILHAHYADAGVVAAIVRERLGIPFVFTSHSLGRVKLDAFTRSSGEAMTDAAESLEHRLAAEERALADAALVIASSRDEAEIQYAGYDSYAPGKIRVVPPGSDLTMFTSARSSIAVDRMINRFLDDPDKPPILAIARPVTKKNLIAMVEAFGESPELQNRANLVLIAGSRTDIDDLEPELADNLTRILKTIDRYDLYGKVAYPKGHRPEDLPGLYAYARERRGIFVNPAFNEPFGLTLLEAAAVGIPVIATDSGGPNDIVEVCGNGVLVDATVPRSIADAALDILRSPALWHKYAASGAAAVKAYDWKAHAKRYHGLMRSILSTPSTEPARPAQLLITDIDNTLVGDEAAHAQFCRWLARQNGVGFGIASGRSFHSAMMVLEQEGSPRPEVMITSVGAEIYYLTGDSTTYVGDDEWAKIIDVNWDPDAVNEILGTEPGVHPQAELEQRRFKVSYLTDGDKGLRRRLQEKFAAEGLQCTVTHSHGRYLDILPVRASKGAAVIHVRRRYGLSEDQVFVSGDSANDTEMLRTLPQAIVVQNFTDDMANLPELAHAYFASTGYAAGIIEGVEHFKNRAVTPAV
;
A
#
# COMPACT_ATOMS: atom_id res chain seq x y z
N MET A 1 -3.83 -23.50 -19.52
CA MET A 1 -3.06 -22.36 -19.01
C MET A 1 -1.61 -22.80 -18.90
N THR A 2 -0.68 -22.03 -19.44
CA THR A 2 0.76 -22.30 -19.27
C THR A 2 1.20 -21.87 -17.88
N ALA A 3 2.35 -22.35 -17.41
CA ALA A 3 2.95 -21.93 -16.13
C ALA A 3 3.15 -20.40 -16.02
N ASP A 4 3.20 -19.70 -17.15
CA ASP A 4 3.40 -18.27 -17.28
C ASP A 4 2.11 -17.43 -17.24
N THR A 5 0.91 -18.04 -17.22
CA THR A 5 -0.36 -17.32 -17.06
C THR A 5 -0.60 -16.98 -15.59
N GLY A 6 -0.05 -15.84 -15.15
CA GLY A 6 -0.12 -15.37 -13.77
C GLY A 6 -1.21 -14.33 -13.50
N GLY A 7 -1.15 -13.75 -12.30
CA GLY A 7 -2.09 -12.73 -11.82
C GLY A 7 -2.14 -11.47 -12.67
N HIS A 8 -1.06 -11.13 -13.41
CA HIS A 8 -0.98 -9.95 -14.27
C HIS A 8 -1.99 -9.98 -15.43
N ILE A 9 -2.30 -11.16 -16.01
CA ILE A 9 -3.34 -11.27 -17.03
C ILE A 9 -4.72 -10.94 -16.46
N ARG A 10 -5.03 -11.44 -15.26
CA ARG A 10 -6.29 -11.09 -14.58
C ARG A 10 -6.37 -9.59 -14.29
N TYR A 11 -5.27 -9.02 -13.82
CA TYR A 11 -5.19 -7.57 -13.60
C TYR A 11 -5.44 -6.80 -14.90
N LEU A 12 -4.74 -7.14 -15.99
CA LEU A 12 -4.90 -6.48 -17.28
C LEU A 12 -6.35 -6.57 -17.79
N MET A 13 -6.95 -7.76 -17.75
CA MET A 13 -8.34 -7.95 -18.20
C MET A 13 -9.34 -7.18 -17.35
N GLY A 14 -9.12 -7.13 -16.04
CA GLY A 14 -9.97 -6.35 -15.12
C GLY A 14 -9.84 -4.84 -15.37
N LEU A 15 -8.63 -4.33 -15.52
CA LEU A 15 -8.37 -2.93 -15.83
C LEU A 15 -8.99 -2.53 -17.18
N VAL A 16 -8.75 -3.32 -18.23
CA VAL A 16 -9.28 -3.07 -19.58
C VAL A 16 -10.81 -3.07 -19.58
N GLY A 17 -11.44 -4.08 -18.92
CA GLY A 17 -12.90 -4.17 -18.84
C GLY A 17 -13.52 -3.02 -18.04
N ALA A 18 -12.89 -2.57 -16.98
CA ALA A 18 -13.35 -1.40 -16.22
C ALA A 18 -13.13 -0.09 -16.98
N SER A 19 -12.02 0.01 -17.73
CA SER A 19 -11.68 1.17 -18.56
C SER A 19 -12.63 1.34 -19.75
N GLU A 20 -13.15 0.25 -20.31
CA GLU A 20 -14.15 0.30 -21.37
C GLU A 20 -15.41 1.09 -20.95
N GLN A 21 -15.76 1.04 -19.67
CA GLN A 21 -16.93 1.73 -19.13
C GLN A 21 -16.69 3.24 -18.91
N ASP A 22 -15.45 3.70 -18.98
CA ASP A 22 -15.16 5.14 -18.83
C ASP A 22 -15.49 5.89 -20.13
N PRO A 23 -16.35 6.92 -20.10
CA PRO A 23 -16.72 7.68 -21.28
C PRO A 23 -15.57 8.49 -21.88
N THR A 24 -14.49 8.75 -21.13
CA THR A 24 -13.31 9.47 -21.60
C THR A 24 -12.35 8.59 -22.39
N VAL A 25 -12.52 7.27 -22.33
CA VAL A 25 -11.74 6.30 -23.09
C VAL A 25 -12.43 6.00 -24.42
N GLU A 26 -11.78 6.40 -25.50
CA GLU A 26 -12.26 6.18 -26.88
C GLU A 26 -11.90 4.77 -27.36
N ARG A 27 -10.65 4.35 -27.16
CA ARG A 27 -10.12 3.08 -27.67
C ARG A 27 -9.03 2.52 -26.76
N ILE A 28 -8.99 1.20 -26.67
CA ILE A 28 -7.93 0.46 -25.95
C ILE A 28 -7.37 -0.58 -26.93
N THR A 29 -6.06 -0.51 -27.17
CA THR A 29 -5.35 -1.52 -27.96
C THR A 29 -4.42 -2.30 -27.08
N ILE A 30 -4.61 -3.62 -26.98
CA ILE A 30 -3.70 -4.53 -26.30
C ILE A 30 -2.66 -4.99 -27.30
N ALA A 31 -1.42 -4.53 -27.13
CA ALA A 31 -0.28 -4.92 -27.95
C ALA A 31 0.40 -6.16 -27.36
N THR A 32 0.57 -7.21 -28.15
CA THR A 32 1.25 -8.44 -27.71
C THR A 32 1.98 -9.09 -28.87
N ARG A 33 2.82 -10.07 -28.57
CA ARG A 33 3.60 -10.79 -29.57
C ARG A 33 2.74 -11.83 -30.29
N ALA A 34 2.85 -11.90 -31.62
CA ALA A 34 2.31 -13.01 -32.44
C ALA A 34 3.27 -14.20 -32.33
N PHE A 35 2.74 -15.40 -32.18
CA PHE A 35 3.55 -16.62 -32.24
C PHE A 35 2.74 -17.80 -32.79
N ARG A 36 3.46 -18.79 -33.34
CA ARG A 36 2.93 -20.07 -33.78
C ARG A 36 3.35 -21.15 -32.79
N GLY A 37 2.53 -22.17 -32.61
CA GLY A 37 2.89 -23.30 -31.77
C GLY A 37 1.69 -24.09 -31.25
N PHE A 38 1.91 -24.90 -30.22
CA PHE A 38 0.95 -25.85 -29.66
C PHE A 38 -0.25 -25.22 -28.96
N LEU A 39 -0.24 -23.89 -28.75
CA LEU A 39 -1.32 -23.18 -28.02
C LEU A 39 -2.51 -22.82 -28.91
N GLY A 40 -2.35 -22.85 -30.25
CA GLY A 40 -3.41 -22.56 -31.23
C GLY A 40 -3.03 -21.55 -32.28
N ASP A 41 -3.73 -21.56 -33.42
CA ASP A 41 -3.49 -20.65 -34.56
C ASP A 41 -4.00 -19.24 -34.30
N GLU A 42 -4.89 -19.04 -33.34
CA GLU A 42 -5.43 -17.74 -32.93
C GLU A 42 -4.33 -16.79 -32.45
N TYR A 43 -3.24 -17.30 -31.88
CA TYR A 43 -2.11 -16.47 -31.39
C TYR A 43 -1.25 -15.92 -32.52
N TRP A 44 -1.45 -16.37 -33.76
CA TRP A 44 -0.83 -15.80 -34.98
C TRP A 44 -1.73 -14.79 -35.71
N GLN A 45 -3.00 -14.70 -35.33
CA GLN A 45 -3.91 -13.71 -35.87
C GLN A 45 -3.47 -12.30 -35.42
N THR A 46 -3.12 -11.45 -36.42
CA THR A 46 -2.52 -10.13 -36.15
C THR A 46 -3.47 -9.14 -35.50
N ARG A 47 -4.79 -9.30 -35.68
CA ARG A 47 -5.80 -8.39 -35.12
C ARG A 47 -7.04 -9.16 -34.72
N GLU A 48 -7.54 -8.82 -33.51
CA GLU A 48 -8.75 -9.37 -32.92
C GLU A 48 -9.56 -8.24 -32.27
N THR A 49 -10.82 -8.08 -32.71
CA THR A 49 -11.75 -7.13 -32.07
C THR A 49 -12.45 -7.84 -30.92
N VAL A 50 -12.21 -7.40 -29.69
CA VAL A 50 -12.82 -7.96 -28.48
C VAL A 50 -14.17 -7.29 -28.23
N THR A 51 -14.21 -5.96 -28.30
CA THR A 51 -15.42 -5.12 -28.19
C THR A 51 -15.30 -3.93 -29.15
N PRO A 52 -16.33 -3.09 -29.30
CA PRO A 52 -16.21 -1.88 -30.13
C PRO A 52 -15.06 -0.93 -29.70
N LYS A 53 -14.66 -0.92 -28.43
CA LYS A 53 -13.57 -0.08 -27.91
C LYS A 53 -12.26 -0.85 -27.71
N ILE A 54 -12.28 -2.17 -27.65
CA ILE A 54 -11.12 -3.00 -27.29
C ILE A 54 -10.70 -3.88 -28.44
N GLU A 55 -9.43 -3.80 -28.82
CA GLU A 55 -8.80 -4.69 -29.79
C GLU A 55 -7.50 -5.27 -29.25
N ILE A 56 -7.14 -6.46 -29.74
CA ILE A 56 -5.82 -7.05 -29.55
C ILE A 56 -5.09 -6.98 -30.87
N VAL A 57 -3.88 -6.42 -30.85
CA VAL A 57 -2.98 -6.39 -32.01
C VAL A 57 -1.74 -7.22 -31.66
N ARG A 58 -1.47 -8.23 -32.50
CA ARG A 58 -0.33 -9.13 -32.31
C ARG A 58 0.72 -8.85 -33.37
N PHE A 59 1.92 -8.59 -32.92
CA PHE A 59 3.06 -8.21 -33.75
C PHE A 59 3.98 -9.42 -33.97
N PRO A 60 4.23 -9.82 -35.20
CA PRO A 60 5.26 -10.81 -35.50
C PRO A 60 6.64 -10.23 -35.15
N THR A 61 7.52 -11.09 -34.64
CA THR A 61 8.91 -10.77 -34.36
C THR A 61 9.85 -11.73 -35.10
N ALA A 62 11.16 -11.58 -34.92
CA ALA A 62 12.15 -12.38 -35.66
C ALA A 62 11.96 -13.89 -35.46
N GLN A 63 11.57 -14.30 -34.23
CA GLN A 63 11.27 -15.71 -33.91
C GLN A 63 9.75 -15.95 -33.96
N PRO A 64 9.23 -16.78 -34.86
CA PRO A 64 7.79 -17.00 -35.00
C PRO A 64 7.22 -17.99 -33.99
N GLY A 65 8.05 -18.73 -33.25
CA GLY A 65 7.63 -19.72 -32.24
C GLY A 65 7.29 -19.12 -30.89
N TYR A 66 6.68 -19.93 -30.03
CA TYR A 66 6.56 -19.59 -28.60
C TYR A 66 7.96 -19.52 -27.97
N LEU A 67 8.20 -18.50 -27.17
CA LEU A 67 9.44 -18.33 -26.42
C LEU A 67 9.12 -18.29 -24.92
N PRO A 68 9.95 -18.95 -24.07
CA PRO A 68 9.91 -18.75 -22.64
C PRO A 68 10.15 -17.28 -22.28
N LYS A 69 9.62 -16.82 -21.16
CA LYS A 69 9.74 -15.41 -20.73
C LYS A 69 11.20 -14.97 -20.52
N GLU A 70 12.09 -15.91 -20.19
CA GLU A 70 13.52 -15.70 -20.00
C GLU A 70 14.26 -15.35 -21.30
N GLU A 71 13.66 -15.63 -22.46
CA GLU A 71 14.24 -15.39 -23.78
C GLU A 71 13.60 -14.21 -24.53
N LEU A 72 12.47 -13.66 -24.03
CA LEU A 72 11.69 -12.61 -24.71
C LEU A 72 12.48 -11.32 -24.90
N TRP A 73 13.44 -11.01 -24.04
CA TRP A 73 14.26 -9.81 -24.15
C TRP A 73 14.98 -9.66 -25.50
N ARG A 74 15.28 -10.78 -26.16
CA ARG A 74 15.92 -10.81 -27.49
C ARG A 74 15.01 -10.28 -28.61
N GLU A 75 13.69 -10.41 -28.41
CA GLU A 75 12.68 -9.97 -29.38
C GLU A 75 12.18 -8.53 -29.14
N VAL A 76 12.57 -7.90 -28.02
CA VAL A 76 12.14 -6.53 -27.66
C VAL A 76 12.43 -5.51 -28.75
N PRO A 77 13.62 -5.46 -29.42
CA PRO A 77 13.86 -4.47 -30.45
C PRO A 77 12.94 -4.64 -31.67
N SER A 78 12.80 -5.86 -32.20
CA SER A 78 11.91 -6.13 -33.36
C SER A 78 10.44 -5.91 -33.02
N PHE A 79 10.02 -6.22 -31.81
CA PHE A 79 8.67 -5.93 -31.35
C PHE A 79 8.42 -4.42 -31.23
N ALA A 80 9.37 -3.65 -30.70
CA ALA A 80 9.27 -2.19 -30.60
C ALA A 80 9.17 -1.54 -31.98
N ASP A 81 10.00 -1.97 -32.95
CA ASP A 81 9.95 -1.47 -34.32
C ASP A 81 8.57 -1.73 -34.97
N ALA A 82 8.03 -2.94 -34.82
CA ALA A 82 6.70 -3.29 -35.35
C ALA A 82 5.56 -2.47 -34.65
N VAL A 83 5.66 -2.22 -33.36
CA VAL A 83 4.70 -1.36 -32.65
C VAL A 83 4.78 0.09 -33.14
N ILE A 84 5.98 0.63 -33.34
CA ILE A 84 6.20 1.99 -33.85
C ILE A 84 5.61 2.13 -35.28
N GLU A 85 5.95 1.22 -36.17
CA GLU A 85 5.42 1.21 -37.53
C GLU A 85 3.88 1.16 -37.54
N TRP A 86 3.30 0.32 -36.68
CA TRP A 86 1.85 0.24 -36.55
C TRP A 86 1.25 1.57 -36.03
N ILE A 87 1.84 2.21 -34.98
CA ILE A 87 1.37 3.49 -34.45
C ILE A 87 1.43 4.59 -35.52
N GLU A 88 2.53 4.66 -36.31
CA GLU A 88 2.70 5.65 -37.36
C GLU A 88 1.64 5.54 -38.45
N ASN A 89 1.17 4.32 -38.74
CA ASN A 89 0.13 4.04 -39.71
C ASN A 89 -1.31 4.17 -39.16
N GLN A 90 -1.51 4.53 -37.89
CA GLN A 90 -2.85 4.75 -37.36
C GLN A 90 -3.38 6.15 -37.73
N PRO A 91 -4.70 6.30 -37.99
CA PRO A 91 -5.35 7.60 -38.20
C PRO A 91 -5.19 8.54 -37.02
N LYS A 92 -5.15 7.98 -35.78
CA LYS A 92 -4.92 8.68 -34.52
C LYS A 92 -3.92 7.86 -33.70
N ARG A 93 -2.83 8.52 -33.31
CA ARG A 93 -1.84 7.90 -32.41
C ARG A 93 -2.44 7.72 -31.00
N PRO A 94 -2.00 6.72 -30.24
CA PRO A 94 -2.38 6.60 -28.84
C PRO A 94 -1.88 7.81 -28.07
N ASP A 95 -2.69 8.29 -27.13
CA ASP A 95 -2.34 9.43 -26.27
C ASP A 95 -1.30 9.02 -25.20
N ILE A 96 -1.35 7.75 -24.73
CA ILE A 96 -0.49 7.21 -23.68
C ILE A 96 -0.33 5.70 -23.85
N LEU A 97 0.81 5.17 -23.40
CA LEU A 97 1.05 3.74 -23.30
C LEU A 97 1.02 3.29 -21.84
N HIS A 98 0.61 2.05 -21.60
CA HIS A 98 0.79 1.39 -20.31
C HIS A 98 1.59 0.11 -20.49
N ALA A 99 2.80 0.10 -19.97
CA ALA A 99 3.70 -1.03 -20.03
C ALA A 99 3.52 -1.94 -18.82
N HIS A 100 3.22 -3.20 -19.07
CA HIS A 100 3.08 -4.23 -18.06
C HIS A 100 4.26 -5.19 -18.14
N TYR A 101 5.07 -5.26 -17.08
CA TYR A 101 6.30 -6.05 -17.01
C TYR A 101 7.52 -5.40 -17.67
N ALA A 102 8.73 -5.89 -17.30
CA ALA A 102 10.01 -5.31 -17.68
C ALA A 102 10.20 -5.11 -19.19
N ASP A 103 9.94 -6.16 -19.99
CA ASP A 103 10.12 -6.13 -21.44
C ASP A 103 9.24 -5.09 -22.12
N ALA A 104 7.96 -5.01 -21.70
CA ALA A 104 7.05 -3.98 -22.18
C ALA A 104 7.48 -2.57 -21.74
N GLY A 105 8.14 -2.43 -20.58
CA GLY A 105 8.74 -1.19 -20.12
C GLY A 105 9.81 -0.68 -21.10
N VAL A 106 10.69 -1.56 -21.58
CA VAL A 106 11.71 -1.20 -22.58
C VAL A 106 11.06 -0.84 -23.92
N VAL A 107 10.07 -1.61 -24.38
CA VAL A 107 9.33 -1.27 -25.61
C VAL A 107 8.71 0.13 -25.51
N ALA A 108 8.04 0.44 -24.41
CA ALA A 108 7.41 1.74 -24.21
C ALA A 108 8.45 2.88 -24.12
N ALA A 109 9.62 2.64 -23.51
CA ALA A 109 10.72 3.59 -23.49
C ALA A 109 11.26 3.88 -24.91
N ILE A 110 11.41 2.86 -25.77
CA ILE A 110 11.81 3.03 -27.17
C ILE A 110 10.74 3.81 -27.96
N VAL A 111 9.45 3.50 -27.77
CA VAL A 111 8.34 4.22 -28.42
C VAL A 111 8.34 5.69 -27.95
N ARG A 112 8.51 5.96 -26.66
CA ARG A 112 8.61 7.33 -26.12
C ARG A 112 9.78 8.10 -26.75
N GLU A 113 10.94 7.49 -26.82
CA GLU A 113 12.14 8.09 -27.43
C GLU A 113 11.92 8.49 -28.89
N ARG A 114 11.25 7.65 -29.68
CA ARG A 114 11.05 7.87 -31.11
C ARG A 114 9.82 8.70 -31.47
N LEU A 115 8.71 8.52 -30.74
CA LEU A 115 7.41 9.13 -31.08
C LEU A 115 6.94 10.18 -30.07
N GLY A 116 7.63 10.35 -28.94
CA GLY A 116 7.26 11.31 -27.89
C GLY A 116 6.02 10.94 -27.08
N ILE A 117 5.49 9.72 -27.23
CA ILE A 117 4.29 9.27 -26.52
C ILE A 117 4.66 8.91 -25.08
N PRO A 118 4.06 9.53 -24.05
CA PRO A 118 4.35 9.19 -22.65
C PRO A 118 3.86 7.79 -22.30
N PHE A 119 4.47 7.18 -21.29
CA PHE A 119 4.01 5.89 -20.80
C PHE A 119 3.99 5.78 -19.28
N VAL A 120 3.14 4.87 -18.80
CA VAL A 120 3.05 4.42 -17.42
C VAL A 120 3.63 3.01 -17.32
N PHE A 121 4.25 2.70 -16.20
CA PHE A 121 4.86 1.39 -15.95
C PHE A 121 4.25 0.69 -14.73
N THR A 122 3.98 -0.60 -14.85
CA THR A 122 3.60 -1.51 -13.75
C THR A 122 4.41 -2.79 -13.86
N SER A 123 5.24 -3.10 -12.86
CA SER A 123 6.17 -4.23 -12.91
C SER A 123 5.50 -5.60 -12.73
N HIS A 124 4.42 -5.70 -11.95
CA HIS A 124 3.76 -6.94 -11.48
C HIS A 124 4.65 -7.91 -10.70
N SER A 125 5.95 -7.77 -10.80
CA SER A 125 6.96 -8.57 -10.11
C SER A 125 8.31 -7.96 -10.42
N LEU A 126 9.17 -7.79 -9.44
CA LEU A 126 10.46 -7.13 -9.55
C LEU A 126 11.62 -8.13 -9.55
N GLY A 127 12.63 -7.86 -10.38
CA GLY A 127 13.83 -8.67 -10.54
C GLY A 127 14.69 -8.69 -9.29
N ARG A 128 14.87 -7.54 -8.61
CA ARG A 128 15.66 -7.45 -7.37
C ARG A 128 15.10 -8.33 -6.26
N VAL A 129 13.79 -8.35 -6.07
CA VAL A 129 13.14 -9.25 -5.10
C VAL A 129 13.42 -10.72 -5.39
N LYS A 130 13.49 -11.10 -6.68
CA LYS A 130 13.85 -12.46 -7.08
C LYS A 130 15.34 -12.74 -6.87
N LEU A 131 16.20 -11.77 -7.15
CA LEU A 131 17.63 -11.88 -6.91
C LEU A 131 17.93 -12.12 -5.43
N ASP A 132 17.31 -11.34 -4.54
CA ASP A 132 17.47 -11.47 -3.09
C ASP A 132 17.00 -12.83 -2.58
N ALA A 133 15.84 -13.31 -3.08
CA ALA A 133 15.33 -14.63 -2.74
C ALA A 133 16.26 -15.75 -3.25
N PHE A 134 16.83 -15.58 -4.43
CA PHE A 134 17.76 -16.54 -5.03
C PHE A 134 19.09 -16.59 -4.28
N THR A 135 19.66 -15.43 -3.92
CA THR A 135 20.93 -15.33 -3.18
C THR A 135 20.83 -15.97 -1.79
N ARG A 136 19.67 -15.91 -1.15
CA ARG A 136 19.43 -16.55 0.15
C ARG A 136 19.25 -18.09 0.07
N SER A 137 18.85 -18.63 -1.09
CA SER A 137 18.46 -20.04 -1.22
C SER A 137 19.51 -20.94 -1.88
N SER A 138 20.47 -20.42 -2.64
CA SER A 138 21.43 -21.21 -3.39
C SER A 138 22.79 -20.55 -3.48
N GLY A 139 23.81 -21.27 -3.02
CA GLY A 139 25.22 -20.86 -3.14
C GLY A 139 25.85 -21.10 -4.52
N GLU A 140 25.12 -21.60 -5.52
CA GLU A 140 25.61 -21.85 -6.89
C GLU A 140 24.72 -21.17 -7.93
N ALA A 141 25.28 -20.22 -8.67
CA ALA A 141 24.64 -19.53 -9.78
C ALA A 141 24.53 -20.47 -11.00
N MET A 142 23.32 -20.67 -11.49
CA MET A 142 23.10 -21.18 -12.85
C MET A 142 23.29 -20.03 -13.84
N THR A 143 24.26 -20.13 -14.75
CA THR A 143 24.72 -19.04 -15.65
C THR A 143 23.61 -18.45 -16.52
N ASP A 144 22.71 -19.26 -17.08
CA ASP A 144 21.64 -18.78 -17.97
C ASP A 144 20.52 -18.01 -17.22
N ALA A 145 20.23 -18.40 -15.98
CA ALA A 145 19.28 -17.68 -15.13
C ALA A 145 19.85 -16.33 -14.67
N ALA A 146 21.15 -16.21 -14.50
CA ALA A 146 21.83 -14.97 -14.13
C ALA A 146 21.78 -13.94 -15.26
N GLU A 147 22.09 -14.34 -16.52
CA GLU A 147 22.03 -13.45 -17.69
C GLU A 147 20.63 -12.88 -17.89
N SER A 148 19.60 -13.72 -17.85
CA SER A 148 18.21 -13.28 -17.97
C SER A 148 17.79 -12.32 -16.85
N LEU A 149 18.30 -12.52 -15.64
CA LEU A 149 18.02 -11.63 -14.51
C LEU A 149 18.72 -10.26 -14.66
N GLU A 150 19.97 -10.23 -15.16
CA GLU A 150 20.68 -8.97 -15.45
C GLU A 150 19.94 -8.14 -16.50
N HIS A 151 19.52 -8.76 -17.62
CA HIS A 151 18.70 -8.10 -18.63
C HIS A 151 17.39 -7.55 -18.08
N ARG A 152 16.76 -8.31 -17.18
CA ARG A 152 15.55 -7.89 -16.53
C ARG A 152 15.76 -6.69 -15.61
N LEU A 153 16.81 -6.67 -14.80
CA LEU A 153 17.15 -5.54 -13.93
C LEU A 153 17.45 -4.28 -14.74
N ALA A 154 18.21 -4.41 -15.83
CA ALA A 154 18.48 -3.29 -16.72
C ALA A 154 17.20 -2.76 -17.40
N ALA A 155 16.29 -3.65 -17.78
CA ALA A 155 14.99 -3.29 -18.35
C ALA A 155 14.10 -2.54 -17.35
N GLU A 156 14.08 -2.98 -16.10
CA GLU A 156 13.34 -2.33 -15.01
C GLU A 156 13.93 -0.96 -14.68
N GLU A 157 15.28 -0.83 -14.60
CA GLU A 157 15.94 0.48 -14.43
C GLU A 157 15.57 1.46 -15.54
N ARG A 158 15.60 1.03 -16.80
CA ARG A 158 15.22 1.87 -17.93
C ARG A 158 13.74 2.28 -17.86
N ALA A 159 12.86 1.32 -17.54
CA ALA A 159 11.43 1.61 -17.43
C ALA A 159 11.14 2.61 -16.30
N LEU A 160 11.79 2.48 -15.14
CA LEU A 160 11.67 3.41 -14.00
C LEU A 160 12.20 4.81 -14.33
N ALA A 161 13.35 4.90 -15.02
CA ALA A 161 13.92 6.18 -15.43
C ALA A 161 13.02 6.93 -16.39
N ASP A 162 12.48 6.24 -17.40
CA ASP A 162 11.81 6.83 -18.55
C ASP A 162 10.29 6.97 -18.41
N ALA A 163 9.64 6.21 -17.51
CA ALA A 163 8.20 6.32 -17.27
C ALA A 163 7.81 7.71 -16.78
N ALA A 164 6.68 8.23 -17.28
CA ALA A 164 6.04 9.41 -16.75
C ALA A 164 5.49 9.17 -15.34
N LEU A 165 5.01 7.94 -15.09
CA LEU A 165 4.49 7.49 -13.81
C LEU A 165 4.69 5.99 -13.66
N VAL A 166 4.90 5.54 -12.43
CA VAL A 166 4.98 4.13 -12.05
C VAL A 166 3.79 3.80 -11.14
N ILE A 167 3.09 2.71 -11.44
CA ILE A 167 2.00 2.21 -10.60
C ILE A 167 2.49 1.02 -9.80
N ALA A 168 2.44 1.14 -8.49
CA ALA A 168 2.69 0.07 -7.52
C ALA A 168 1.37 -0.47 -6.97
N SER A 169 1.32 -1.75 -6.64
CA SER A 169 0.14 -2.40 -6.07
C SER A 169 -0.04 -2.17 -4.58
N SER A 170 1.04 -1.84 -3.88
CA SER A 170 1.08 -1.60 -2.42
C SER A 170 2.20 -0.62 -2.06
N ARG A 171 2.17 -0.11 -0.82
CA ARG A 171 3.27 0.69 -0.27
C ARG A 171 4.57 -0.12 -0.15
N ASP A 172 4.47 -1.40 0.18
CA ASP A 172 5.63 -2.28 0.21
C ASP A 172 6.35 -2.31 -1.14
N GLU A 173 5.61 -2.46 -2.23
CA GLU A 173 6.18 -2.38 -3.58
C GLU A 173 6.80 -0.99 -3.84
N ALA A 174 6.09 0.09 -3.48
CA ALA A 174 6.51 1.47 -3.75
C ALA A 174 7.72 1.93 -2.90
N GLU A 175 7.77 1.57 -1.63
CA GLU A 175 8.69 2.13 -0.64
C GLU A 175 9.85 1.19 -0.27
N ILE A 176 9.69 -0.12 -0.49
CA ILE A 176 10.71 -1.14 -0.18
C ILE A 176 11.26 -1.74 -1.46
N GLN A 177 10.40 -2.35 -2.29
CA GLN A 177 10.87 -3.12 -3.43
C GLN A 177 11.48 -2.24 -4.53
N TYR A 178 10.83 -1.10 -4.88
CA TYR A 178 11.37 -0.15 -5.85
C TYR A 178 12.57 0.63 -5.29
N ALA A 179 12.67 0.83 -3.97
CA ALA A 179 13.79 1.55 -3.35
C ALA A 179 15.15 0.88 -3.58
N GLY A 180 15.17 -0.40 -3.95
CA GLY A 180 16.39 -1.11 -4.33
C GLY A 180 16.95 -0.72 -5.71
N TYR A 181 16.28 0.08 -6.54
CA TYR A 181 16.69 0.47 -7.89
C TYR A 181 17.37 1.84 -7.89
N ASP A 182 18.41 2.00 -8.73
CA ASP A 182 19.15 3.27 -8.85
C ASP A 182 18.26 4.38 -9.44
N SER A 183 17.30 4.02 -10.31
CA SER A 183 16.32 4.93 -10.91
C SER A 183 15.10 5.19 -10.01
N TYR A 184 15.16 4.80 -8.73
CA TYR A 184 14.07 5.02 -7.78
C TYR A 184 13.74 6.50 -7.62
N ALA A 185 12.50 6.86 -7.89
CA ALA A 185 12.00 8.21 -7.71
C ALA A 185 10.61 8.17 -7.05
N PRO A 186 10.51 8.27 -5.72
CA PRO A 186 9.24 8.08 -5.01
C PRO A 186 8.15 9.03 -5.51
N GLY A 187 8.50 10.24 -5.90
CA GLY A 187 7.58 11.21 -6.47
C GLY A 187 6.91 10.81 -7.80
N LYS A 188 7.50 9.86 -8.55
CA LYS A 188 6.90 9.28 -9.76
C LYS A 188 6.04 8.05 -9.48
N ILE A 189 6.09 7.47 -8.26
CA ILE A 189 5.37 6.24 -7.94
C ILE A 189 4.02 6.57 -7.31
N ARG A 190 2.98 5.87 -7.72
CA ARG A 190 1.64 5.93 -7.13
C ARG A 190 1.17 4.55 -6.75
N VAL A 191 0.67 4.43 -5.54
CA VAL A 191 0.06 3.19 -5.07
C VAL A 191 -1.40 3.14 -5.53
N VAL A 192 -1.67 2.28 -6.49
CA VAL A 192 -3.02 2.00 -7.00
C VAL A 192 -3.29 0.51 -6.83
N PRO A 193 -3.86 0.11 -5.69
CA PRO A 193 -4.13 -1.30 -5.43
C PRO A 193 -4.96 -1.94 -6.54
N PRO A 194 -4.68 -3.18 -6.94
CA PRO A 194 -5.45 -3.89 -7.95
C PRO A 194 -6.93 -3.95 -7.61
N GLY A 195 -7.78 -3.81 -8.62
CA GLY A 195 -9.21 -4.05 -8.44
C GLY A 195 -9.53 -5.52 -8.21
N SER A 196 -10.63 -5.79 -7.53
CA SER A 196 -11.13 -7.13 -7.27
C SER A 196 -12.63 -7.21 -7.56
N ASP A 197 -13.07 -8.34 -8.13
CA ASP A 197 -14.49 -8.65 -8.22
C ASP A 197 -14.94 -9.36 -6.94
N LEU A 198 -15.56 -8.61 -6.06
CA LEU A 198 -16.01 -9.07 -4.75
C LEU A 198 -17.51 -9.30 -4.68
N THR A 199 -18.23 -9.19 -5.80
CA THR A 199 -19.70 -9.29 -5.86
C THR A 199 -20.22 -10.62 -5.31
N MET A 200 -19.54 -11.73 -5.61
CA MET A 200 -19.91 -13.05 -5.13
C MET A 200 -19.70 -13.24 -3.61
N PHE A 201 -18.90 -12.39 -2.96
CA PHE A 201 -18.62 -12.46 -1.53
C PHE A 201 -19.60 -11.62 -0.69
N THR A 202 -20.06 -10.49 -1.18
CA THR A 202 -20.89 -9.55 -0.41
C THR A 202 -22.24 -10.13 0.07
N SER A 203 -22.81 -11.06 -0.68
CA SER A 203 -24.08 -11.74 -0.36
C SER A 203 -23.92 -13.23 -0.04
N ALA A 204 -22.69 -13.68 0.17
CA ALA A 204 -22.39 -15.10 0.36
C ALA A 204 -23.09 -15.69 1.58
N ARG A 205 -23.52 -16.93 1.46
CA ARG A 205 -24.08 -17.79 2.52
C ARG A 205 -23.35 -19.12 2.53
N SER A 206 -23.21 -19.72 3.70
CA SER A 206 -22.75 -21.09 3.75
C SER A 206 -23.75 -22.04 3.07
N SER A 207 -23.24 -23.10 2.49
CA SER A 207 -24.07 -24.13 1.86
C SER A 207 -24.01 -25.43 2.65
N ILE A 208 -25.01 -26.27 2.50
CA ILE A 208 -25.02 -27.61 3.12
C ILE A 208 -23.77 -28.41 2.70
N ALA A 209 -23.27 -28.20 1.48
CA ALA A 209 -22.06 -28.87 1.00
C ALA A 209 -20.80 -28.41 1.75
N VAL A 210 -20.65 -27.09 1.96
CA VAL A 210 -19.58 -26.48 2.73
C VAL A 210 -19.66 -26.92 4.19
N ASP A 211 -20.86 -26.85 4.79
CA ASP A 211 -21.06 -27.29 6.17
C ASP A 211 -20.64 -28.75 6.38
N ARG A 212 -21.10 -29.65 5.52
CA ARG A 212 -20.71 -31.06 5.58
C ARG A 212 -19.22 -31.29 5.36
N MET A 213 -18.61 -30.51 4.47
CA MET A 213 -17.18 -30.61 4.16
C MET A 213 -16.33 -30.29 5.39
N ILE A 214 -16.73 -29.31 6.19
CA ILE A 214 -15.99 -28.84 7.38
C ILE A 214 -16.40 -29.66 8.62
N ASN A 215 -17.69 -29.76 8.91
CA ASN A 215 -18.21 -30.28 10.17
C ASN A 215 -17.84 -31.75 10.43
N ARG A 216 -17.58 -32.55 9.40
CA ARG A 216 -17.13 -33.96 9.57
C ARG A 216 -15.79 -34.12 10.29
N PHE A 217 -15.03 -33.02 10.46
CA PHE A 217 -13.74 -33.03 11.16
C PHE A 217 -13.85 -32.51 12.60
N LEU A 218 -14.99 -31.99 13.01
CA LEU A 218 -15.14 -31.21 14.23
C LEU A 218 -16.10 -31.87 15.21
N ASP A 219 -15.69 -31.98 16.47
CA ASP A 219 -16.53 -32.48 17.56
C ASP A 219 -17.62 -31.47 17.94
N ASP A 220 -17.30 -30.17 17.88
CA ASP A 220 -18.21 -29.06 18.15
C ASP A 220 -18.16 -28.05 16.99
N PRO A 221 -18.96 -28.25 15.92
CA PRO A 221 -18.94 -27.42 14.72
C PRO A 221 -19.53 -25.99 14.94
N ASP A 222 -20.16 -25.73 16.08
CA ASP A 222 -20.77 -24.43 16.38
C ASP A 222 -19.77 -23.41 16.93
N LYS A 223 -18.58 -23.86 17.37
CA LYS A 223 -17.51 -22.94 17.77
C LYS A 223 -17.08 -22.03 16.61
N PRO A 224 -16.71 -20.76 16.93
CA PRO A 224 -16.14 -19.84 15.94
C PRO A 224 -14.96 -20.46 15.18
N PRO A 225 -14.96 -20.49 13.84
CA PRO A 225 -13.81 -20.99 13.09
C PRO A 225 -12.73 -19.92 12.93
N ILE A 226 -11.49 -20.32 13.05
CA ILE A 226 -10.31 -19.61 12.60
C ILE A 226 -10.00 -20.14 11.20
N LEU A 227 -10.32 -19.38 10.18
CA LEU A 227 -10.25 -19.78 8.78
C LEU A 227 -8.93 -19.32 8.15
N ALA A 228 -8.19 -20.22 7.52
CA ALA A 228 -7.08 -19.90 6.64
C ALA A 228 -7.26 -20.58 5.28
N ILE A 229 -7.07 -19.82 4.19
CA ILE A 229 -7.20 -20.29 2.81
C ILE A 229 -5.93 -19.94 2.05
N ALA A 230 -5.10 -20.93 1.73
CA ALA A 230 -3.89 -20.74 0.94
C ALA A 230 -3.41 -22.06 0.35
N ARG A 231 -2.56 -22.01 -0.69
CA ARG A 231 -1.77 -23.18 -1.11
C ARG A 231 -0.77 -23.53 -0.01
N PRO A 232 -0.50 -24.82 0.25
CA PRO A 232 0.42 -25.24 1.30
C PRO A 232 1.89 -25.12 0.83
N VAL A 233 2.30 -23.93 0.39
CA VAL A 233 3.70 -23.58 0.08
C VAL A 233 4.33 -22.88 1.28
N THR A 234 5.63 -23.03 1.43
CA THR A 234 6.40 -22.54 2.59
C THR A 234 6.14 -21.07 2.89
N LYS A 235 6.11 -20.22 1.86
CA LYS A 235 5.88 -18.79 2.02
C LYS A 235 4.49 -18.41 2.58
N LYS A 236 3.49 -19.30 2.48
CA LYS A 236 2.14 -19.08 3.06
C LYS A 236 2.04 -19.51 4.53
N ASN A 237 3.06 -20.16 5.08
CA ASN A 237 3.27 -20.39 6.50
C ASN A 237 2.07 -20.93 7.27
N LEU A 238 1.25 -21.79 6.64
CA LEU A 238 0.07 -22.38 7.30
C LEU A 238 0.42 -23.17 8.56
N ILE A 239 1.67 -23.62 8.69
CA ILE A 239 2.15 -24.35 9.86
C ILE A 239 2.08 -23.50 11.13
N ALA A 240 2.38 -22.20 11.04
CA ALA A 240 2.31 -21.29 12.19
C ALA A 240 0.90 -21.21 12.79
N MET A 241 -0.15 -21.39 11.97
CA MET A 241 -1.53 -21.45 12.45
C MET A 241 -1.79 -22.65 13.32
N VAL A 242 -1.26 -23.82 12.92
CA VAL A 242 -1.44 -25.08 13.67
C VAL A 242 -0.64 -25.04 14.98
N GLU A 243 0.56 -24.45 14.94
CA GLU A 243 1.39 -24.23 16.13
C GLU A 243 0.72 -23.23 17.09
N ALA A 244 0.27 -22.06 16.60
CA ALA A 244 -0.45 -21.08 17.41
C ALA A 244 -1.71 -21.66 18.09
N PHE A 245 -2.46 -22.47 17.35
CA PHE A 245 -3.64 -23.16 17.88
C PHE A 245 -3.28 -24.27 18.85
N GLY A 246 -2.24 -25.06 18.55
CA GLY A 246 -1.76 -26.18 19.36
C GLY A 246 -1.17 -25.74 20.70
N GLU A 247 -0.45 -24.62 20.73
CA GLU A 247 0.17 -24.08 21.94
C GLU A 247 -0.81 -23.32 22.86
N SER A 248 -2.04 -23.04 22.38
CA SER A 248 -3.03 -22.26 23.13
C SER A 248 -4.26 -23.09 23.53
N PRO A 249 -4.29 -23.69 24.74
CA PRO A 249 -5.46 -24.43 25.23
C PRO A 249 -6.73 -23.56 25.31
N GLU A 250 -6.59 -22.29 25.61
CA GLU A 250 -7.73 -21.38 25.65
C GLU A 250 -8.34 -21.19 24.25
N LEU A 251 -7.49 -21.06 23.20
CA LEU A 251 -7.96 -20.91 21.84
C LEU A 251 -8.69 -22.18 21.35
N GLN A 252 -8.15 -23.38 21.68
CA GLN A 252 -8.80 -24.66 21.38
C GLN A 252 -10.16 -24.82 22.07
N ASN A 253 -10.31 -24.26 23.28
CA ASN A 253 -11.60 -24.29 24.00
C ASN A 253 -12.63 -23.36 23.36
N ARG A 254 -12.21 -22.26 22.72
CA ARG A 254 -13.10 -21.20 22.18
C ARG A 254 -13.41 -21.33 20.73
N ALA A 255 -12.54 -21.95 19.94
CA ALA A 255 -12.61 -21.93 18.47
C ALA A 255 -12.25 -23.28 17.86
N ASN A 256 -12.55 -23.43 16.57
CA ASN A 256 -12.02 -24.49 15.70
C ASN A 256 -11.04 -23.87 14.70
N LEU A 257 -10.06 -24.65 14.25
CA LEU A 257 -9.19 -24.27 13.14
C LEU A 257 -9.72 -24.87 11.82
N VAL A 258 -9.83 -24.07 10.77
CA VAL A 258 -10.26 -24.52 9.44
C VAL A 258 -9.20 -24.15 8.41
N LEU A 259 -8.51 -25.16 7.87
CA LEU A 259 -7.43 -25.02 6.92
C LEU A 259 -7.87 -25.49 5.52
N ILE A 260 -7.98 -24.56 4.60
CA ILE A 260 -8.26 -24.84 3.19
C ILE A 260 -6.94 -24.77 2.43
N ALA A 261 -6.26 -25.92 2.34
CA ALA A 261 -4.89 -26.03 1.86
C ALA A 261 -4.82 -26.60 0.41
N GLY A 262 -5.54 -25.97 -0.52
CA GLY A 262 -5.60 -26.41 -1.91
C GLY A 262 -6.47 -27.67 -2.10
N SER A 263 -6.29 -28.35 -3.25
CA SER A 263 -7.02 -29.58 -3.58
C SER A 263 -6.01 -30.70 -3.89
N ARG A 264 -6.28 -31.90 -3.37
CA ARG A 264 -5.43 -33.08 -3.53
C ARG A 264 -6.25 -34.37 -3.55
N THR A 265 -5.80 -35.36 -4.28
CA THR A 265 -6.28 -36.72 -4.17
C THR A 265 -5.44 -37.50 -3.15
N ASP A 266 -4.12 -37.45 -3.34
CA ASP A 266 -3.13 -37.98 -2.42
C ASP A 266 -2.03 -36.95 -2.17
N ILE A 267 -1.32 -37.04 -1.04
CA ILE A 267 -0.20 -36.16 -0.70
C ILE A 267 1.02 -36.55 -1.54
N ASP A 268 1.21 -37.82 -1.77
CA ASP A 268 2.36 -38.37 -2.50
C ASP A 268 2.33 -37.97 -4.00
N ASP A 269 1.16 -37.61 -4.54
CA ASP A 269 1.00 -37.13 -5.92
C ASP A 269 1.31 -35.63 -6.09
N LEU A 270 1.59 -34.90 -5.01
CA LEU A 270 1.84 -33.47 -5.03
C LEU A 270 3.30 -33.14 -5.36
N GLU A 271 3.54 -31.93 -5.81
CA GLU A 271 4.90 -31.38 -5.89
C GLU A 271 5.58 -31.47 -4.51
N PRO A 272 6.91 -31.73 -4.45
CA PRO A 272 7.62 -32.00 -3.19
C PRO A 272 7.41 -30.95 -2.09
N GLU A 273 7.40 -29.66 -2.43
CA GLU A 273 7.17 -28.57 -1.46
C GLU A 273 5.77 -28.65 -0.84
N LEU A 274 4.74 -28.91 -1.66
CA LEU A 274 3.35 -29.01 -1.20
C LEU A 274 3.15 -30.23 -0.31
N ALA A 275 3.75 -31.37 -0.71
CA ALA A 275 3.70 -32.63 0.04
C ALA A 275 4.38 -32.49 1.40
N ASP A 276 5.57 -31.86 1.47
CA ASP A 276 6.30 -31.64 2.71
C ASP A 276 5.52 -30.74 3.67
N ASN A 277 5.04 -29.60 3.20
CA ASN A 277 4.27 -28.67 4.04
C ASN A 277 2.97 -29.30 4.58
N LEU A 278 2.23 -30.04 3.76
CA LEU A 278 1.03 -30.77 4.23
C LEU A 278 1.38 -31.86 5.24
N THR A 279 2.45 -32.60 5.01
CA THR A 279 2.94 -33.62 5.94
C THR A 279 3.33 -32.98 7.28
N ARG A 280 4.00 -31.84 7.27
CA ARG A 280 4.32 -31.10 8.49
C ARG A 280 3.07 -30.64 9.24
N ILE A 281 2.06 -30.09 8.51
CA ILE A 281 0.77 -29.73 9.10
C ILE A 281 0.13 -30.93 9.81
N LEU A 282 0.03 -32.07 9.14
CA LEU A 282 -0.57 -33.29 9.73
C LEU A 282 0.19 -33.80 10.95
N LYS A 283 1.52 -33.81 10.90
CA LYS A 283 2.37 -34.19 12.05
C LYS A 283 2.21 -33.21 13.23
N THR A 284 1.94 -31.94 12.96
CA THR A 284 1.73 -30.96 14.01
C THR A 284 0.33 -31.08 14.63
N ILE A 285 -0.70 -31.40 13.83
CA ILE A 285 -2.02 -31.76 14.35
C ILE A 285 -1.93 -32.94 15.29
N ASP A 286 -1.21 -34.01 14.91
CA ASP A 286 -0.98 -35.19 15.76
C ASP A 286 -0.19 -34.84 17.02
N ARG A 287 0.91 -34.08 16.91
CA ARG A 287 1.75 -33.67 18.05
C ARG A 287 0.98 -32.98 19.18
N TYR A 288 0.01 -32.11 18.83
CA TYR A 288 -0.78 -31.34 19.78
C TYR A 288 -2.15 -31.98 20.08
N ASP A 289 -2.44 -33.18 19.60
CA ASP A 289 -3.73 -33.88 19.77
C ASP A 289 -4.93 -33.00 19.41
N LEU A 290 -4.91 -32.44 18.19
CA LEU A 290 -5.93 -31.53 17.70
C LEU A 290 -7.07 -32.20 16.94
N TYR A 291 -7.27 -33.50 17.12
CA TYR A 291 -8.37 -34.24 16.53
C TYR A 291 -9.72 -33.72 17.02
N GLY A 292 -10.69 -33.67 16.13
CA GLY A 292 -12.00 -33.06 16.42
C GLY A 292 -12.02 -31.53 16.55
N LYS A 293 -10.87 -30.85 16.39
CA LYS A 293 -10.74 -29.39 16.53
C LYS A 293 -10.23 -28.69 15.27
N VAL A 294 -9.67 -29.46 14.30
CA VAL A 294 -9.09 -28.95 13.07
C VAL A 294 -9.76 -29.59 11.86
N ALA A 295 -10.35 -28.78 11.00
CA ALA A 295 -10.86 -29.20 9.70
C ALA A 295 -9.83 -28.91 8.59
N TYR A 296 -9.47 -29.97 7.81
CA TYR A 296 -8.48 -29.90 6.73
C TYR A 296 -8.93 -30.71 5.50
N PRO A 297 -10.03 -30.31 4.84
CA PRO A 297 -10.58 -31.07 3.72
C PRO A 297 -9.58 -31.25 2.58
N LYS A 298 -9.71 -32.36 1.83
CA LYS A 298 -8.82 -32.69 0.70
C LYS A 298 -8.97 -31.73 -0.49
N GLY A 299 -10.06 -31.00 -0.58
CA GLY A 299 -10.27 -30.05 -1.68
C GLY A 299 -11.58 -29.30 -1.56
N HIS A 300 -11.69 -28.28 -2.37
CA HIS A 300 -12.88 -27.46 -2.57
C HIS A 300 -12.94 -27.05 -4.05
N ARG A 301 -14.11 -26.68 -4.52
CA ARG A 301 -14.28 -26.07 -5.84
C ARG A 301 -14.18 -24.55 -5.74
N PRO A 302 -13.82 -23.83 -6.82
CA PRO A 302 -13.82 -22.36 -6.82
C PRO A 302 -15.14 -21.74 -6.35
N GLU A 303 -16.28 -22.37 -6.68
CA GLU A 303 -17.62 -21.92 -6.31
C GLU A 303 -17.90 -22.03 -4.81
N ASP A 304 -17.17 -22.88 -4.10
CA ASP A 304 -17.31 -23.09 -2.65
C ASP A 304 -16.64 -21.94 -1.83
N LEU A 305 -15.71 -21.17 -2.43
CA LEU A 305 -14.94 -20.14 -1.72
C LEU A 305 -15.81 -19.10 -0.99
N PRO A 306 -16.81 -18.47 -1.61
CA PRO A 306 -17.65 -17.51 -0.89
C PRO A 306 -18.38 -18.15 0.29
N GLY A 307 -18.81 -19.43 0.13
CA GLY A 307 -19.46 -20.21 1.18
C GLY A 307 -18.54 -20.52 2.36
N LEU A 308 -17.24 -20.74 2.12
CA LEU A 308 -16.25 -20.96 3.18
C LEU A 308 -16.06 -19.74 4.07
N TYR A 309 -15.97 -18.54 3.48
CA TYR A 309 -15.92 -17.30 4.25
C TYR A 309 -17.25 -17.06 4.98
N ALA A 310 -18.40 -17.32 4.32
CA ALA A 310 -19.71 -17.19 4.95
C ALA A 310 -19.89 -18.15 6.13
N TYR A 311 -19.37 -19.39 6.04
CA TYR A 311 -19.32 -20.32 7.15
C TYR A 311 -18.65 -19.72 8.39
N ALA A 312 -17.51 -19.04 8.18
CA ALA A 312 -16.80 -18.36 9.26
C ALA A 312 -17.61 -17.18 9.82
N ARG A 313 -18.18 -16.33 8.98
CA ARG A 313 -19.01 -15.20 9.42
C ARG A 313 -20.20 -15.64 10.25
N GLU A 314 -20.96 -16.64 9.79
CA GLU A 314 -22.19 -17.11 10.42
C GLU A 314 -21.96 -17.67 11.82
N ARG A 315 -20.71 -18.11 12.11
CA ARG A 315 -20.25 -18.61 13.42
C ARG A 315 -19.38 -17.61 14.19
N ARG A 316 -19.33 -16.33 13.75
CA ARG A 316 -18.47 -15.28 14.32
C ARG A 316 -17.01 -15.67 14.38
N GLY A 317 -16.54 -16.36 13.37
CA GLY A 317 -15.14 -16.70 13.18
C GLY A 317 -14.30 -15.53 12.71
N ILE A 318 -13.02 -15.80 12.48
CA ILE A 318 -12.03 -14.85 11.99
C ILE A 318 -11.28 -15.46 10.80
N PHE A 319 -10.71 -14.62 9.95
CA PHE A 319 -9.84 -15.03 8.85
C PHE A 319 -8.38 -14.72 9.21
N VAL A 320 -7.46 -15.64 8.90
CA VAL A 320 -6.02 -15.44 9.17
C VAL A 320 -5.19 -15.67 7.91
N ASN A 321 -4.32 -14.73 7.60
CA ASN A 321 -3.29 -14.85 6.57
C ASN A 321 -1.90 -14.81 7.24
N PRO A 322 -1.29 -15.97 7.54
CA PRO A 322 -0.03 -16.04 8.28
C PRO A 322 1.20 -16.08 7.36
N ALA A 323 1.10 -15.60 6.12
CA ALA A 323 2.21 -15.64 5.17
C ALA A 323 3.44 -14.90 5.70
N PHE A 324 4.65 -15.36 5.37
CA PHE A 324 5.88 -14.61 5.69
C PHE A 324 5.93 -13.25 4.97
N ASN A 325 5.42 -13.21 3.74
CA ASN A 325 5.17 -11.99 2.98
C ASN A 325 3.97 -12.24 2.07
N GLU A 326 3.03 -11.31 2.07
CA GLU A 326 1.86 -11.33 1.20
C GLU A 326 1.88 -10.10 0.29
N PRO A 327 2.24 -10.24 -0.99
CA PRO A 327 2.43 -9.08 -1.87
C PRO A 327 1.20 -8.17 -1.99
N PHE A 328 -0.01 -8.74 -2.00
CA PHE A 328 -1.22 -7.94 -2.10
C PHE A 328 -2.28 -8.30 -1.04
N GLY A 329 -2.77 -9.56 -0.99
CA GLY A 329 -3.74 -10.00 0.02
C GLY A 329 -5.20 -10.06 -0.46
N LEU A 330 -5.45 -10.60 -1.66
CA LEU A 330 -6.83 -10.79 -2.17
C LEU A 330 -7.76 -11.50 -1.17
N THR A 331 -7.24 -12.49 -0.46
CA THR A 331 -7.99 -13.25 0.55
C THR A 331 -8.46 -12.38 1.73
N LEU A 332 -7.74 -11.30 2.04
CA LEU A 332 -8.16 -10.31 3.05
C LEU A 332 -9.32 -9.45 2.56
N LEU A 333 -9.33 -9.09 1.27
CA LEU A 333 -10.43 -8.37 0.65
C LEU A 333 -11.68 -9.23 0.53
N GLU A 334 -11.54 -10.53 0.22
CA GLU A 334 -12.61 -11.51 0.23
C GLU A 334 -13.24 -11.63 1.63
N ALA A 335 -12.39 -11.72 2.67
CA ALA A 335 -12.82 -11.74 4.07
C ALA A 335 -13.56 -10.44 4.46
N ALA A 336 -13.01 -9.28 4.08
CA ALA A 336 -13.63 -7.98 4.32
C ALA A 336 -15.00 -7.87 3.62
N ALA A 337 -15.11 -8.33 2.37
CA ALA A 337 -16.36 -8.30 1.61
C ALA A 337 -17.46 -9.16 2.23
N VAL A 338 -17.09 -10.29 2.82
CA VAL A 338 -18.04 -11.14 3.58
C VAL A 338 -18.36 -10.53 4.94
N GLY A 339 -17.53 -9.68 5.49
CA GLY A 339 -17.68 -9.06 6.79
C GLY A 339 -17.18 -9.97 7.93
N ILE A 340 -15.95 -10.42 7.84
CA ILE A 340 -15.24 -11.11 8.93
C ILE A 340 -13.94 -10.37 9.28
N PRO A 341 -13.61 -10.30 10.60
CA PRO A 341 -12.33 -9.76 11.04
C PRO A 341 -11.14 -10.55 10.49
N VAL A 342 -10.03 -9.86 10.26
CA VAL A 342 -8.80 -10.47 9.76
C VAL A 342 -7.65 -10.34 10.75
N ILE A 343 -6.75 -11.32 10.74
CA ILE A 343 -5.41 -11.26 11.30
C ILE A 343 -4.46 -11.53 10.15
N ALA A 344 -3.53 -10.65 9.90
CA ALA A 344 -2.64 -10.77 8.75
C ALA A 344 -1.19 -10.46 9.14
N THR A 345 -0.26 -10.97 8.34
CA THR A 345 1.14 -10.59 8.45
C THR A 345 1.32 -9.09 8.28
N ASP A 346 2.26 -8.52 9.00
CA ASP A 346 2.72 -7.12 8.87
C ASP A 346 3.70 -6.90 7.71
N SER A 347 3.82 -7.88 6.79
CA SER A 347 4.74 -7.85 5.65
C SER A 347 3.96 -7.84 4.32
N GLY A 348 4.14 -6.77 3.53
CA GLY A 348 3.56 -6.60 2.22
C GLY A 348 2.22 -5.84 2.20
N GLY A 349 1.36 -6.18 1.24
CA GLY A 349 0.06 -5.53 1.00
C GLY A 349 -0.97 -5.57 2.13
N PRO A 350 -0.94 -6.53 3.08
CA PRO A 350 -1.84 -6.52 4.23
C PRO A 350 -1.78 -5.23 5.05
N ASN A 351 -0.62 -4.56 5.12
CA ASN A 351 -0.48 -3.27 5.80
C ASN A 351 -1.48 -2.24 5.25
N ASP A 352 -1.55 -2.12 3.92
CA ASP A 352 -2.44 -1.17 3.27
C ASP A 352 -3.92 -1.57 3.41
N ILE A 353 -4.21 -2.88 3.28
CA ILE A 353 -5.59 -3.38 3.36
C ILE A 353 -6.16 -3.22 4.76
N VAL A 354 -5.40 -3.59 5.80
CA VAL A 354 -5.85 -3.49 7.20
C VAL A 354 -5.97 -2.01 7.61
N GLU A 355 -5.07 -1.15 7.16
CA GLU A 355 -5.16 0.29 7.41
C GLU A 355 -6.41 0.90 6.77
N VAL A 356 -6.65 0.64 5.47
CA VAL A 356 -7.80 1.20 4.73
C VAL A 356 -9.13 0.60 5.19
N CYS A 357 -9.17 -0.72 5.39
CA CYS A 357 -10.42 -1.40 5.75
C CYS A 357 -10.74 -1.33 7.24
N GLY A 358 -9.77 -1.07 8.12
CA GLY A 358 -9.96 -1.04 9.56
C GLY A 358 -10.63 -2.32 10.09
N ASN A 359 -10.33 -3.49 9.47
CA ASN A 359 -11.08 -4.73 9.65
C ASN A 359 -10.34 -5.80 10.43
N GLY A 360 -9.22 -5.46 11.08
CA GLY A 360 -8.44 -6.44 11.80
C GLY A 360 -7.13 -5.91 12.38
N VAL A 361 -6.18 -6.82 12.56
CA VAL A 361 -4.86 -6.53 13.14
C VAL A 361 -3.74 -7.17 12.33
N LEU A 362 -2.58 -6.51 12.37
CA LEU A 362 -1.33 -7.02 11.81
C LEU A 362 -0.52 -7.71 12.92
N VAL A 363 0.16 -8.80 12.56
CA VAL A 363 1.00 -9.59 13.47
C VAL A 363 2.30 -10.00 12.80
N ASP A 364 3.34 -10.21 13.60
CA ASP A 364 4.52 -10.93 13.16
C ASP A 364 4.16 -12.42 12.99
N ALA A 365 3.98 -12.85 11.75
CA ALA A 365 3.60 -14.22 11.42
C ALA A 365 4.72 -15.26 11.65
N THR A 366 5.94 -14.82 11.98
CA THR A 366 7.04 -15.71 12.39
C THR A 366 6.91 -16.17 13.85
N VAL A 367 6.06 -15.51 14.62
CA VAL A 367 5.81 -15.79 16.05
C VAL A 367 4.40 -16.35 16.22
N PRO A 368 4.19 -17.69 16.33
CA PRO A 368 2.86 -18.29 16.45
C PRO A 368 2.02 -17.72 17.60
N ARG A 369 2.64 -17.35 18.70
CA ARG A 369 1.95 -16.76 19.86
C ARG A 369 1.28 -15.43 19.51
N SER A 370 1.88 -14.58 18.67
CA SER A 370 1.27 -13.32 18.26
C SER A 370 -0.07 -13.52 17.54
N ILE A 371 -0.15 -14.58 16.71
CA ILE A 371 -1.37 -14.98 16.02
C ILE A 371 -2.44 -15.45 17.02
N ALA A 372 -2.04 -16.28 18.00
CA ALA A 372 -2.95 -16.82 19.01
C ALA A 372 -3.52 -15.71 19.93
N ASP A 373 -2.67 -14.79 20.38
CA ASP A 373 -3.07 -13.67 21.25
C ASP A 373 -4.04 -12.73 20.52
N ALA A 374 -3.74 -12.35 19.26
CA ALA A 374 -4.63 -11.56 18.43
C ALA A 374 -5.99 -12.24 18.17
N ALA A 375 -5.98 -13.56 17.94
CA ALA A 375 -7.22 -14.33 17.76
C ALA A 375 -8.07 -14.33 19.04
N LEU A 376 -7.46 -14.53 20.20
CA LEU A 376 -8.14 -14.49 21.49
C LEU A 376 -8.76 -13.12 21.75
N ASP A 377 -8.06 -12.03 21.48
CA ASP A 377 -8.55 -10.67 21.70
C ASP A 377 -9.82 -10.38 20.89
N ILE A 378 -9.84 -10.78 19.62
CA ILE A 378 -11.02 -10.60 18.76
C ILE A 378 -12.16 -11.51 19.22
N LEU A 379 -11.89 -12.79 19.49
CA LEU A 379 -12.91 -13.79 19.86
C LEU A 379 -13.50 -13.56 21.26
N ARG A 380 -12.75 -12.94 22.17
CA ARG A 380 -13.25 -12.54 23.51
C ARG A 380 -14.16 -11.33 23.48
N SER A 381 -14.08 -10.48 22.45
CA SER A 381 -14.79 -9.20 22.38
C SER A 381 -15.80 -9.17 21.23
N PRO A 382 -17.09 -9.46 21.45
CA PRO A 382 -18.12 -9.33 20.44
C PRO A 382 -18.19 -7.91 19.85
N ALA A 383 -17.94 -6.88 20.65
CA ALA A 383 -17.92 -5.48 20.19
C ALA A 383 -16.80 -5.23 19.19
N LEU A 384 -15.59 -5.72 19.46
CA LEU A 384 -14.45 -5.62 18.56
C LEU A 384 -14.69 -6.39 17.26
N TRP A 385 -15.21 -7.62 17.37
CA TRP A 385 -15.59 -8.43 16.20
C TRP A 385 -16.57 -7.67 15.29
N HIS A 386 -17.65 -7.12 15.85
CA HIS A 386 -18.63 -6.36 15.08
C HIS A 386 -18.07 -5.09 14.47
N LYS A 387 -17.20 -4.38 15.21
CA LYS A 387 -16.50 -3.20 14.69
C LYS A 387 -15.70 -3.55 13.45
N TYR A 388 -14.83 -4.56 13.52
CA TYR A 388 -13.97 -4.96 12.40
C TYR A 388 -14.79 -5.49 11.22
N ALA A 389 -15.79 -6.32 11.47
CA ALA A 389 -16.66 -6.86 10.43
C ALA A 389 -17.41 -5.75 9.66
N ALA A 390 -17.95 -4.76 10.36
CA ALA A 390 -18.67 -3.64 9.77
C ALA A 390 -17.75 -2.71 8.98
N SER A 391 -16.58 -2.38 9.55
CA SER A 391 -15.57 -1.53 8.92
C SER A 391 -15.09 -2.13 7.60
N GLY A 392 -14.71 -3.42 7.60
CA GLY A 392 -14.27 -4.11 6.39
C GLY A 392 -15.31 -4.13 5.29
N ALA A 393 -16.55 -4.50 5.61
CA ALA A 393 -17.65 -4.55 4.63
C ALA A 393 -17.98 -3.17 4.01
N ALA A 394 -17.78 -2.09 4.76
CA ALA A 394 -17.97 -0.73 4.26
C ALA A 394 -16.82 -0.28 3.35
N ALA A 395 -15.56 -0.46 3.81
CA ALA A 395 -14.38 0.09 3.17
C ALA A 395 -13.89 -0.71 1.95
N VAL A 396 -14.20 -2.02 1.87
CA VAL A 396 -13.71 -2.90 0.79
C VAL A 396 -14.11 -2.45 -0.62
N LYS A 397 -15.14 -1.64 -0.74
CA LYS A 397 -15.58 -1.04 -2.02
C LYS A 397 -14.51 -0.17 -2.68
N ALA A 398 -13.55 0.33 -1.89
CA ALA A 398 -12.41 1.08 -2.41
C ALA A 398 -11.48 0.23 -3.29
N TYR A 399 -11.61 -1.09 -3.23
CA TYR A 399 -10.81 -2.06 -3.98
C TYR A 399 -11.57 -2.69 -5.16
N ASP A 400 -12.75 -2.20 -5.53
CA ASP A 400 -13.43 -2.68 -6.74
C ASP A 400 -12.74 -2.15 -8.03
N TRP A 401 -12.98 -2.82 -9.15
CA TRP A 401 -12.41 -2.42 -10.44
C TRP A 401 -12.87 -1.02 -10.89
N LYS A 402 -14.04 -0.57 -10.49
CA LYS A 402 -14.56 0.77 -10.82
C LYS A 402 -13.77 1.85 -10.06
N ALA A 403 -13.50 1.63 -8.77
CA ALA A 403 -12.67 2.53 -7.97
C ALA A 403 -11.23 2.57 -8.49
N HIS A 404 -10.66 1.39 -8.83
CA HIS A 404 -9.34 1.29 -9.43
C HIS A 404 -9.26 2.07 -10.75
N ALA A 405 -10.16 1.83 -11.70
CA ALA A 405 -10.17 2.51 -13.00
C ALA A 405 -10.36 4.02 -12.85
N LYS A 406 -11.19 4.49 -11.92
CA LYS A 406 -11.37 5.92 -11.64
C LYS A 406 -10.05 6.57 -11.21
N ARG A 407 -9.31 5.97 -10.29
CA ARG A 407 -7.99 6.46 -9.85
C ARG A 407 -7.00 6.43 -11.02
N TYR A 408 -6.90 5.29 -11.69
CA TYR A 408 -6.03 5.08 -12.83
C TYR A 408 -6.24 6.15 -13.93
N HIS A 409 -7.48 6.36 -14.38
CA HIS A 409 -7.77 7.38 -15.41
C HIS A 409 -7.56 8.80 -14.90
N GLY A 410 -7.73 9.06 -13.62
CA GLY A 410 -7.35 10.33 -13.00
C GLY A 410 -5.87 10.64 -13.19
N LEU A 411 -5.02 9.65 -12.94
CA LEU A 411 -3.56 9.74 -13.15
C LEU A 411 -3.21 9.91 -14.64
N MET A 412 -3.85 9.13 -15.54
CA MET A 412 -3.61 9.27 -16.99
C MET A 412 -3.94 10.66 -17.49
N ARG A 413 -5.09 11.21 -17.10
CA ARG A 413 -5.48 12.58 -17.48
C ARG A 413 -4.49 13.62 -16.98
N SER A 414 -3.94 13.44 -15.78
CA SER A 414 -2.94 14.38 -15.27
C SER A 414 -1.63 14.38 -16.05
N ILE A 415 -1.20 13.21 -16.57
CA ILE A 415 -0.03 13.12 -17.46
C ILE A 415 -0.29 13.83 -18.80
N LEU A 416 -1.50 13.73 -19.31
CA LEU A 416 -1.90 14.30 -20.62
C LEU A 416 -2.29 15.78 -20.56
N SER A 417 -2.55 16.33 -19.38
CA SER A 417 -2.78 17.77 -19.23
C SER A 417 -1.48 18.52 -19.49
N THR A 418 -1.56 19.54 -20.33
CA THR A 418 -0.41 20.39 -20.71
C THR A 418 0.25 20.96 -19.43
N PRO A 419 1.59 20.98 -19.33
CA PRO A 419 2.26 21.57 -18.18
C PRO A 419 1.80 23.01 -18.00
N SER A 420 1.30 23.36 -16.84
CA SER A 420 1.19 24.76 -16.47
C SER A 420 2.62 25.30 -16.34
N THR A 421 2.85 26.51 -16.83
CA THR A 421 4.04 27.31 -16.47
C THR A 421 4.33 27.13 -14.99
N GLU A 422 5.62 27.18 -14.56
CA GLU A 422 6.05 27.04 -13.16
C GLU A 422 4.98 27.54 -12.19
N PRO A 423 4.59 26.75 -11.18
CA PRO A 423 3.54 27.17 -10.26
C PRO A 423 3.91 28.54 -9.70
N ALA A 424 3.05 29.53 -9.94
CA ALA A 424 3.25 30.87 -9.44
C ALA A 424 3.43 30.73 -7.92
N ARG A 425 4.48 31.35 -7.35
CA ARG A 425 4.71 31.34 -5.89
C ARG A 425 3.43 31.80 -5.21
N PRO A 426 2.87 30.99 -4.30
CA PRO A 426 1.65 31.38 -3.61
C PRO A 426 1.90 32.66 -2.79
N ALA A 427 0.91 33.54 -2.72
CA ALA A 427 0.96 34.73 -1.87
C ALA A 427 0.84 34.36 -0.38
N GLN A 428 0.16 33.27 -0.08
CA GLN A 428 -0.02 32.65 1.24
C GLN A 428 0.06 31.15 1.11
N LEU A 429 0.43 30.44 2.19
CA LEU A 429 0.53 28.99 2.21
C LEU A 429 -0.24 28.44 3.41
N LEU A 430 -1.15 27.50 3.17
CA LEU A 430 -1.81 26.71 4.20
C LEU A 430 -1.14 25.33 4.27
N ILE A 431 -0.58 24.97 5.43
CA ILE A 431 -0.04 23.64 5.71
C ILE A 431 -0.87 23.00 6.83
N THR A 432 -1.48 21.86 6.56
CA THR A 432 -2.35 21.16 7.52
C THR A 432 -1.88 19.75 7.81
N ASP A 433 -2.13 19.27 9.02
CA ASP A 433 -2.08 17.82 9.27
C ASP A 433 -3.20 17.11 8.49
N ILE A 434 -3.09 15.79 8.32
CA ILE A 434 -4.04 14.97 7.57
C ILE A 434 -5.07 14.34 8.51
N ASP A 435 -4.62 13.47 9.42
CA ASP A 435 -5.49 12.62 10.24
C ASP A 435 -6.22 13.44 11.30
N ASN A 436 -7.53 13.26 11.41
CA ASN A 436 -8.40 14.02 12.33
C ASN A 436 -8.34 15.56 12.19
N THR A 437 -7.58 16.10 11.22
CA THR A 437 -7.50 17.52 10.94
C THR A 437 -8.10 17.85 9.56
N LEU A 438 -7.50 17.36 8.48
CA LEU A 438 -8.03 17.52 7.11
C LEU A 438 -9.12 16.50 6.80
N VAL A 439 -8.91 15.24 7.21
CA VAL A 439 -9.80 14.11 6.98
C VAL A 439 -10.42 13.60 8.29
N GLY A 440 -11.50 12.82 8.18
CA GLY A 440 -12.24 12.26 9.32
C GLY A 440 -13.70 12.71 9.37
N ASP A 441 -14.08 13.76 8.64
CA ASP A 441 -15.46 14.18 8.38
C ASP A 441 -15.63 14.47 6.89
N GLU A 442 -16.36 13.62 6.17
CA GLU A 442 -16.55 13.69 4.72
C GLU A 442 -17.22 15.01 4.28
N ALA A 443 -18.19 15.50 5.06
CA ALA A 443 -18.91 16.73 4.74
C ALA A 443 -18.03 17.98 4.89
N ALA A 444 -17.25 18.04 5.97
CA ALA A 444 -16.29 19.10 6.24
C ALA A 444 -15.16 19.10 5.19
N HIS A 445 -14.65 17.92 4.83
CA HIS A 445 -13.62 17.76 3.80
C HIS A 445 -14.13 18.23 2.43
N ALA A 446 -15.33 17.81 2.02
CA ALA A 446 -15.94 18.27 0.77
C ALA A 446 -16.17 19.81 0.76
N GLN A 447 -16.49 20.40 1.91
CA GLN A 447 -16.59 21.85 2.05
C GLN A 447 -15.23 22.51 1.86
N PHE A 448 -14.18 21.96 2.47
CA PHE A 448 -12.81 22.45 2.35
C PHE A 448 -12.32 22.43 0.89
N CYS A 449 -12.54 21.34 0.16
CA CYS A 449 -12.16 21.25 -1.25
C CYS A 449 -12.82 22.37 -2.09
N ARG A 450 -14.11 22.63 -1.87
CA ARG A 450 -14.84 23.70 -2.55
C ARG A 450 -14.35 25.10 -2.12
N TRP A 451 -14.02 25.27 -0.85
CA TRP A 451 -13.49 26.52 -0.32
C TRP A 451 -12.10 26.80 -0.88
N LEU A 452 -11.19 25.83 -0.84
CA LEU A 452 -9.82 25.97 -1.35
C LEU A 452 -9.81 26.32 -2.85
N ALA A 453 -10.65 25.68 -3.65
CA ALA A 453 -10.78 25.96 -5.09
C ALA A 453 -11.20 27.40 -5.42
N ARG A 454 -11.73 28.13 -4.45
CA ARG A 454 -12.12 29.57 -4.59
C ARG A 454 -11.06 30.54 -4.05
N GLN A 455 -10.01 30.00 -3.41
CA GLN A 455 -8.94 30.86 -2.86
C GLN A 455 -7.94 31.20 -3.97
N ASN A 456 -7.75 32.49 -4.20
CA ASN A 456 -6.74 32.99 -5.13
C ASN A 456 -5.43 33.27 -4.38
N GLY A 457 -4.33 32.66 -4.84
CA GLY A 457 -3.00 32.92 -4.27
C GLY A 457 -2.70 32.22 -2.94
N VAL A 458 -3.55 31.27 -2.49
CA VAL A 458 -3.29 30.42 -1.33
C VAL A 458 -2.81 29.06 -1.84
N GLY A 459 -1.54 28.76 -1.63
CA GLY A 459 -0.97 27.43 -1.84
C GLY A 459 -1.44 26.45 -0.77
N PHE A 460 -1.50 25.17 -1.12
CA PHE A 460 -1.93 24.11 -0.21
C PHE A 460 -0.79 23.12 0.02
N GLY A 461 -0.51 22.82 1.28
CA GLY A 461 0.47 21.82 1.71
C GLY A 461 -0.05 20.95 2.83
N ILE A 462 0.64 19.83 3.09
CA ILE A 462 0.38 18.95 4.23
C ILE A 462 1.63 18.74 5.09
N ALA A 463 1.43 18.44 6.39
CA ALA A 463 2.49 18.03 7.31
C ALA A 463 2.00 16.86 8.17
N SER A 464 2.43 15.65 7.87
CA SER A 464 1.90 14.42 8.48
C SER A 464 3.00 13.50 9.05
N GLY A 465 2.62 12.65 9.99
CA GLY A 465 3.44 11.52 10.44
C GLY A 465 3.55 10.38 9.42
N ARG A 466 2.64 10.34 8.45
CA ARG A 466 2.59 9.34 7.37
C ARG A 466 3.81 9.43 6.45
N SER A 467 4.19 8.31 5.83
CA SER A 467 5.11 8.32 4.69
C SER A 467 4.50 9.04 3.48
N PHE A 468 5.32 9.40 2.50
CA PHE A 468 4.87 10.05 1.27
C PHE A 468 3.73 9.28 0.58
N HIS A 469 3.92 7.97 0.38
CA HIS A 469 2.90 7.16 -0.31
C HIS A 469 1.66 6.92 0.53
N SER A 470 1.80 6.72 1.86
CA SER A 470 0.65 6.63 2.76
C SER A 470 -0.18 7.91 2.76
N ALA A 471 0.48 9.07 2.83
CA ALA A 471 -0.20 10.37 2.74
C ALA A 471 -0.92 10.54 1.40
N MET A 472 -0.25 10.22 0.28
CA MET A 472 -0.84 10.30 -1.05
C MET A 472 -2.05 9.38 -1.22
N MET A 473 -1.98 8.14 -0.71
CA MET A 473 -3.11 7.21 -0.76
C MET A 473 -4.35 7.77 -0.06
N VAL A 474 -4.19 8.32 1.14
CA VAL A 474 -5.30 8.92 1.90
C VAL A 474 -5.88 10.12 1.14
N LEU A 475 -5.04 11.04 0.67
CA LEU A 475 -5.48 12.23 -0.05
C LEU A 475 -6.21 11.88 -1.36
N GLU A 476 -5.73 10.89 -2.10
CA GLU A 476 -6.37 10.43 -3.33
C GLU A 476 -7.68 9.68 -3.06
N GLN A 477 -7.73 8.87 -1.99
CA GLN A 477 -8.95 8.17 -1.58
C GLN A 477 -10.07 9.13 -1.20
N GLU A 478 -9.73 10.17 -0.44
CA GLU A 478 -10.66 11.21 0.00
C GLU A 478 -11.00 12.22 -1.12
N GLY A 479 -10.28 12.18 -2.25
CA GLY A 479 -10.46 13.13 -3.35
C GLY A 479 -9.96 14.54 -3.01
N SER A 480 -8.96 14.64 -2.15
CA SER A 480 -8.34 15.92 -1.75
C SER A 480 -7.65 16.60 -2.94
N PRO A 481 -7.58 17.94 -2.96
CA PRO A 481 -6.70 18.66 -3.87
C PRO A 481 -5.24 18.21 -3.69
N ARG A 482 -4.47 18.21 -4.76
CA ARG A 482 -3.04 17.86 -4.67
C ARG A 482 -2.28 18.96 -3.94
N PRO A 483 -1.54 18.62 -2.86
CA PRO A 483 -0.70 19.59 -2.19
C PRO A 483 0.46 20.05 -3.07
N GLU A 484 0.81 21.33 -3.02
CA GLU A 484 2.02 21.87 -3.66
C GLU A 484 3.29 21.44 -2.92
N VAL A 485 3.17 21.21 -1.60
CA VAL A 485 4.23 20.70 -0.74
C VAL A 485 3.72 19.64 0.21
N MET A 486 4.49 18.58 0.39
CA MET A 486 4.22 17.50 1.33
C MET A 486 5.37 17.36 2.30
N ILE A 487 5.11 17.60 3.57
CA ILE A 487 5.99 17.31 4.69
C ILE A 487 5.51 16.00 5.28
N THR A 488 6.36 14.96 5.24
CA THR A 488 5.99 13.58 5.59
C THR A 488 6.94 13.01 6.63
N SER A 489 6.62 11.83 7.16
CA SER A 489 7.46 11.12 8.14
C SER A 489 7.84 12.01 9.34
N VAL A 490 6.83 12.72 9.94
CA VAL A 490 7.00 13.65 11.07
C VAL A 490 7.96 14.82 10.77
N GLY A 491 8.09 15.23 9.49
CA GLY A 491 8.99 16.29 9.08
C GLY A 491 10.38 15.82 8.64
N ALA A 492 10.62 14.51 8.57
CA ALA A 492 11.87 13.95 8.08
C ALA A 492 12.03 14.05 6.55
N GLU A 493 10.94 14.21 5.82
CA GLU A 493 10.94 14.26 4.36
C GLU A 493 10.09 15.44 3.87
N ILE A 494 10.56 16.12 2.82
CA ILE A 494 9.82 17.22 2.15
C ILE A 494 9.81 16.93 0.65
N TYR A 495 8.64 17.05 0.04
CA TYR A 495 8.43 16.88 -1.40
C TYR A 495 7.68 18.07 -1.98
N TYR A 496 8.07 18.51 -3.17
CA TYR A 496 7.41 19.60 -3.91
C TYR A 496 6.79 19.09 -5.19
N LEU A 497 5.56 19.48 -5.47
CA LEU A 497 4.88 19.19 -6.72
C LEU A 497 5.61 19.90 -7.87
N THR A 498 5.89 19.16 -8.93
CA THR A 498 6.54 19.73 -10.13
C THR A 498 5.54 20.49 -11.00
N GLY A 499 6.05 21.30 -11.93
CA GLY A 499 5.22 22.09 -12.84
C GLY A 499 4.30 21.27 -13.75
N ASP A 500 4.57 19.96 -13.92
CA ASP A 500 3.66 19.04 -14.62
C ASP A 500 2.42 18.64 -13.80
N SER A 501 2.36 19.07 -12.54
CA SER A 501 1.27 18.79 -11.58
C SER A 501 1.00 17.31 -11.34
N THR A 502 1.95 16.43 -11.67
CA THR A 502 1.81 14.97 -11.56
C THR A 502 2.85 14.32 -10.68
N THR A 503 4.07 14.83 -10.71
CA THR A 503 5.21 14.25 -10.00
C THR A 503 5.64 15.14 -8.83
N TYR A 504 6.32 14.53 -7.87
CA TYR A 504 6.90 15.24 -6.73
C TYR A 504 8.41 15.01 -6.72
N VAL A 505 9.15 16.02 -6.32
CA VAL A 505 10.61 15.96 -6.15
C VAL A 505 10.94 16.19 -4.68
N GLY A 506 11.77 15.31 -4.12
CA GLY A 506 12.28 15.41 -2.76
C GLY A 506 13.21 16.63 -2.58
N ASP A 507 13.26 17.15 -1.37
CA ASP A 507 14.15 18.24 -1.00
C ASP A 507 15.51 17.72 -0.53
N ASP A 508 16.49 17.68 -1.43
CA ASP A 508 17.85 17.22 -1.13
C ASP A 508 18.58 18.18 -0.17
N GLU A 509 18.24 19.46 -0.14
CA GLU A 509 18.81 20.43 0.79
C GLU A 509 18.35 20.12 2.22
N TRP A 510 17.05 19.88 2.38
CA TRP A 510 16.49 19.45 3.66
C TRP A 510 17.11 18.15 4.14
N ALA A 511 17.20 17.14 3.28
CA ALA A 511 17.84 15.87 3.61
C ALA A 511 19.27 16.06 4.13
N LYS A 512 20.09 16.91 3.49
CA LYS A 512 21.44 17.23 3.95
C LYS A 512 21.47 17.96 5.30
N ILE A 513 20.50 18.84 5.57
CA ILE A 513 20.40 19.57 6.85
C ILE A 513 20.15 18.62 8.01
N ILE A 514 19.24 17.65 7.84
CA ILE A 514 18.86 16.72 8.92
C ILE A 514 19.80 15.54 9.08
N ASP A 515 20.60 15.18 8.04
CA ASP A 515 21.55 14.06 8.04
C ASP A 515 22.77 14.30 8.96
N VAL A 516 23.00 15.56 9.35
CA VAL A 516 24.18 15.92 10.17
C VAL A 516 24.08 15.28 11.56
N ASN A 517 25.02 14.41 11.88
CA ASN A 517 25.13 13.64 13.12
C ASN A 517 23.95 12.66 13.35
N TRP A 518 23.27 12.24 12.28
CA TRP A 518 22.27 11.20 12.35
C TRP A 518 22.92 9.82 12.18
N ASP A 519 22.68 8.93 13.13
CA ASP A 519 23.16 7.56 13.16
C ASP A 519 22.02 6.60 13.52
N PRO A 520 21.26 6.10 12.54
CA PRO A 520 20.13 5.19 12.79
C PRO A 520 20.58 3.83 13.34
N ASP A 521 21.79 3.37 13.02
CA ASP A 521 22.29 2.07 13.48
C ASP A 521 22.57 2.12 14.98
N ALA A 522 23.22 3.16 15.46
CA ALA A 522 23.45 3.39 16.89
C ALA A 522 22.13 3.60 17.67
N VAL A 523 21.15 4.27 17.06
CA VAL A 523 19.79 4.39 17.63
C VAL A 523 19.14 3.02 17.77
N ASN A 524 19.18 2.18 16.74
CA ASN A 524 18.60 0.84 16.76
C ASN A 524 19.29 -0.07 17.78
N GLU A 525 20.61 0.03 17.97
CA GLU A 525 21.34 -0.74 18.96
C GLU A 525 20.84 -0.43 20.39
N ILE A 526 20.64 0.84 20.71
CA ILE A 526 20.10 1.26 22.02
C ILE A 526 18.67 0.77 22.20
N LEU A 527 17.81 0.95 21.20
CA LEU A 527 16.40 0.53 21.28
C LEU A 527 16.24 -0.98 21.38
N GLY A 528 17.09 -1.75 20.71
CA GLY A 528 17.10 -3.21 20.77
C GLY A 528 17.38 -3.79 22.18
N THR A 529 17.95 -2.98 23.08
CA THR A 529 18.19 -3.35 24.48
C THR A 529 17.14 -2.82 25.46
N GLU A 530 16.19 -1.97 25.01
CA GLU A 530 15.19 -1.35 25.89
C GLU A 530 13.99 -2.29 26.08
N PRO A 531 13.63 -2.65 27.31
CA PRO A 531 12.48 -3.50 27.60
C PRO A 531 11.15 -2.84 27.19
N GLY A 532 10.21 -3.61 26.65
CA GLY A 532 8.88 -3.13 26.23
C GLY A 532 8.88 -2.23 25.01
N VAL A 533 9.95 -2.29 24.22
CA VAL A 533 10.10 -1.56 22.95
C VAL A 533 10.35 -2.57 21.82
N HIS A 534 9.52 -2.54 20.79
CA HIS A 534 9.56 -3.48 19.66
C HIS A 534 9.59 -2.74 18.33
N PRO A 535 10.45 -3.12 17.36
CA PRO A 535 10.50 -2.45 16.09
C PRO A 535 9.14 -2.54 15.38
N GLN A 536 8.74 -1.47 14.71
CA GLN A 536 7.64 -1.51 13.76
C GLN A 536 8.08 -2.23 12.47
N ALA A 537 7.09 -2.60 11.64
CA ALA A 537 7.33 -3.24 10.35
C ALA A 537 8.36 -2.45 9.52
N GLU A 538 9.09 -3.14 8.65
CA GLU A 538 10.11 -2.53 7.76
C GLU A 538 9.53 -1.35 6.97
N LEU A 539 8.26 -1.44 6.60
CA LEU A 539 7.52 -0.41 5.89
C LEU A 539 7.45 0.93 6.64
N GLU A 540 7.54 0.93 7.97
CA GLU A 540 7.50 2.16 8.80
C GLU A 540 8.89 2.75 9.06
N GLN A 541 9.96 2.02 8.75
CA GLN A 541 11.33 2.50 8.85
C GLN A 541 11.66 3.43 7.69
N ARG A 542 12.41 4.52 7.94
CA ARG A 542 12.86 5.48 6.93
C ARG A 542 14.32 5.85 7.18
N ARG A 543 14.98 6.37 6.17
CA ARG A 543 16.36 6.87 6.31
C ARG A 543 16.53 7.80 7.51
N PHE A 544 15.54 8.66 7.77
CA PHE A 544 15.56 9.67 8.83
C PHE A 544 14.47 9.47 9.89
N LYS A 545 13.95 8.26 10.01
CA LYS A 545 12.96 7.89 11.03
C LYS A 545 13.13 6.43 11.42
N VAL A 546 13.42 6.18 12.69
CA VAL A 546 13.45 4.85 13.29
C VAL A 546 12.19 4.68 14.12
N SER A 547 11.36 3.68 13.80
CA SER A 547 10.00 3.51 14.33
C SER A 547 9.86 2.24 15.17
N TYR A 548 9.31 2.39 16.38
CA TYR A 548 9.09 1.32 17.33
C TYR A 548 7.68 1.37 17.93
N LEU A 549 7.24 0.27 18.51
CA LEU A 549 6.05 0.17 19.34
C LEU A 549 6.46 0.11 20.81
N THR A 550 5.62 0.63 21.71
CA THR A 550 5.86 0.58 23.16
C THR A 550 4.63 0.10 23.92
N ASP A 551 4.84 -0.44 25.12
CA ASP A 551 3.77 -0.88 26.02
C ASP A 551 3.15 0.28 26.82
N GLY A 552 3.45 1.55 26.51
CA GLY A 552 2.81 2.73 27.09
C GLY A 552 3.46 3.25 28.37
N ASP A 553 4.76 2.99 28.61
CA ASP A 553 5.50 3.56 29.75
C ASP A 553 5.67 5.08 29.62
N LYS A 554 5.05 5.83 30.52
CA LYS A 554 5.12 7.30 30.58
C LYS A 554 6.52 7.87 30.83
N GLY A 555 7.46 7.08 31.36
CA GLY A 555 8.85 7.48 31.64
C GLY A 555 9.81 7.19 30.47
N LEU A 556 9.41 6.41 29.50
CA LEU A 556 10.26 5.89 28.44
C LEU A 556 10.93 7.00 27.62
N ARG A 557 10.16 8.00 27.19
CA ARG A 557 10.69 9.13 26.39
C ARG A 557 11.88 9.79 27.06
N ARG A 558 11.77 10.11 28.35
CA ARG A 558 12.86 10.76 29.11
C ARG A 558 14.07 9.85 29.22
N ARG A 559 13.88 8.58 29.59
CA ARG A 559 14.99 7.61 29.70
C ARG A 559 15.73 7.43 28.38
N LEU A 560 15.02 7.34 27.27
CA LEU A 560 15.65 7.24 25.93
C LEU A 560 16.41 8.51 25.59
N GLN A 561 15.87 9.70 25.85
CA GLN A 561 16.59 10.96 25.63
C GLN A 561 17.88 11.03 26.45
N GLU A 562 17.85 10.61 27.72
CA GLU A 562 19.04 10.54 28.58
C GLU A 562 20.07 9.53 28.05
N LYS A 563 19.62 8.34 27.57
CA LYS A 563 20.51 7.32 26.99
C LYS A 563 21.15 7.81 25.70
N PHE A 564 20.38 8.35 24.77
CA PHE A 564 20.91 8.90 23.52
C PHE A 564 21.91 10.04 23.78
N ALA A 565 21.60 10.93 24.71
CA ALA A 565 22.52 12.01 25.08
C ALA A 565 23.83 11.49 25.70
N ALA A 566 23.77 10.44 26.53
CA ALA A 566 24.95 9.82 27.14
C ALA A 566 25.89 9.19 26.09
N GLU A 567 25.34 8.67 24.99
CA GLU A 567 26.09 8.12 23.84
C GLU A 567 26.44 9.19 22.80
N GLY A 568 26.12 10.47 23.07
CA GLY A 568 26.42 11.59 22.16
C GLY A 568 25.53 11.67 20.91
N LEU A 569 24.44 10.90 20.88
CA LEU A 569 23.49 10.88 19.75
C LEU A 569 22.55 12.10 19.81
N GLN A 570 22.50 12.83 18.67
CA GLN A 570 21.65 14.01 18.53
C GLN A 570 20.33 13.64 17.83
N CYS A 571 19.36 13.17 18.59
CA CYS A 571 18.08 12.74 18.07
C CYS A 571 16.91 13.27 18.94
N THR A 572 15.71 13.26 18.34
CA THR A 572 14.45 13.62 19.01
C THR A 572 13.60 12.37 19.16
N VAL A 573 13.02 12.20 20.35
CA VAL A 573 12.10 11.11 20.67
C VAL A 573 10.67 11.64 20.59
N THR A 574 9.87 11.13 19.67
CA THR A 574 8.44 11.42 19.54
C THR A 574 7.62 10.22 19.96
N HIS A 575 6.64 10.44 20.83
CA HIS A 575 5.76 9.39 21.31
C HIS A 575 4.31 9.78 21.06
N SER A 576 3.61 8.99 20.24
CA SER A 576 2.25 9.29 19.77
C SER A 576 1.28 8.21 20.20
N HIS A 577 0.04 8.61 20.59
CA HIS A 577 -1.06 7.73 20.99
C HIS A 577 -0.71 6.71 22.08
N GLY A 578 0.33 6.98 22.89
CA GLY A 578 0.79 6.07 23.96
C GLY A 578 1.39 4.74 23.46
N ARG A 579 1.57 4.55 22.15
CA ARG A 579 2.01 3.29 21.55
C ARG A 579 3.14 3.44 20.53
N TYR A 580 3.12 4.50 19.73
CA TYR A 580 4.08 4.70 18.65
C TYR A 580 5.25 5.54 19.12
N LEU A 581 6.46 5.05 18.90
CA LEU A 581 7.72 5.69 19.26
C LEU A 581 8.53 5.91 17.99
N ASP A 582 8.74 7.17 17.63
CA ASP A 582 9.57 7.57 16.49
C ASP A 582 10.80 8.31 16.97
N ILE A 583 11.96 7.91 16.49
CA ILE A 583 13.22 8.60 16.71
C ILE A 583 13.65 9.26 15.40
N LEU A 584 13.94 10.55 15.50
CA LEU A 584 14.23 11.43 14.37
C LEU A 584 15.58 12.13 14.57
N PRO A 585 16.28 12.56 13.49
CA PRO A 585 17.37 13.52 13.62
C PRO A 585 16.92 14.74 14.43
N VAL A 586 17.76 15.28 15.28
CA VAL A 586 17.43 16.42 16.15
C VAL A 586 16.89 17.66 15.40
N ARG A 587 17.26 17.79 14.12
CA ARG A 587 16.80 18.89 13.25
C ARG A 587 15.53 18.60 12.48
N ALA A 588 15.06 17.36 12.51
CA ALA A 588 13.83 16.95 11.82
C ALA A 588 12.62 17.07 12.73
N SER A 589 11.66 17.85 12.30
CA SER A 589 10.33 17.95 12.91
C SER A 589 9.35 18.63 11.95
N LYS A 590 8.04 18.48 12.18
CA LYS A 590 7.01 19.21 11.39
C LYS A 590 7.25 20.72 11.42
N GLY A 591 7.60 21.29 12.59
CA GLY A 591 7.83 22.72 12.75
C GLY A 591 9.07 23.20 11.98
N ALA A 592 10.21 22.51 12.12
CA ALA A 592 11.44 22.86 11.43
C ALA A 592 11.28 22.74 9.88
N ALA A 593 10.56 21.69 9.43
CA ALA A 593 10.25 21.50 8.01
C ALA A 593 9.35 22.63 7.45
N VAL A 594 8.33 23.05 8.20
CA VAL A 594 7.48 24.19 7.82
C VAL A 594 8.29 25.49 7.70
N ILE A 595 9.21 25.76 8.63
CA ILE A 595 10.11 26.91 8.56
C ILE A 595 10.99 26.85 7.30
N HIS A 596 11.55 25.66 6.99
CA HIS A 596 12.35 25.46 5.79
C HIS A 596 11.53 25.73 4.51
N VAL A 597 10.34 25.16 4.40
CA VAL A 597 9.40 25.38 3.29
C VAL A 597 9.04 26.87 3.15
N ARG A 598 8.67 27.53 4.26
CA ARG A 598 8.38 28.97 4.26
C ARG A 598 9.52 29.79 3.67
N ARG A 599 10.77 29.52 4.12
CA ARG A 599 11.97 30.20 3.61
C ARG A 599 12.19 29.96 2.12
N ARG A 600 12.00 28.71 1.68
CA ARG A 600 12.16 28.35 0.26
C ARG A 600 11.14 29.06 -0.63
N TYR A 601 9.90 29.24 -0.17
CA TYR A 601 8.87 30.03 -0.86
C TYR A 601 9.07 31.55 -0.70
N GLY A 602 9.97 32.01 0.17
CA GLY A 602 10.22 33.44 0.45
C GLY A 602 9.02 34.10 1.12
N LEU A 603 8.24 33.36 1.92
CA LEU A 603 7.08 33.87 2.64
C LEU A 603 7.47 34.38 4.03
N SER A 604 6.78 35.44 4.48
CA SER A 604 6.83 35.92 5.87
C SER A 604 6.01 35.01 6.79
N GLU A 605 6.16 35.15 8.09
CA GLU A 605 5.46 34.30 9.07
C GLU A 605 3.95 34.47 9.05
N ASP A 606 3.50 35.70 8.79
CA ASP A 606 2.09 36.08 8.64
C ASP A 606 1.45 35.63 7.31
N GLN A 607 2.22 35.03 6.41
CA GLN A 607 1.72 34.49 5.15
C GLN A 607 1.54 32.96 5.19
N VAL A 608 1.84 32.31 6.33
CA VAL A 608 1.74 30.85 6.45
C VAL A 608 0.76 30.49 7.56
N PHE A 609 -0.28 29.76 7.20
CA PHE A 609 -1.23 29.15 8.13
C PHE A 609 -0.81 27.70 8.40
N VAL A 610 -0.90 27.27 9.65
CA VAL A 610 -0.68 25.88 10.04
C VAL A 610 -1.85 25.36 10.86
N SER A 611 -2.23 24.08 10.67
CA SER A 611 -3.32 23.48 11.43
C SER A 611 -3.04 22.05 11.84
N GLY A 612 -3.54 21.65 13.03
CA GLY A 612 -3.37 20.33 13.61
C GLY A 612 -4.35 20.05 14.74
N ASP A 613 -4.34 18.80 15.24
CA ASP A 613 -5.25 18.31 16.29
C ASP A 613 -4.55 17.60 17.46
N SER A 614 -3.27 17.27 17.35
CA SER A 614 -2.62 16.38 18.32
C SER A 614 -1.19 16.83 18.70
N ALA A 615 -0.63 16.20 19.74
CA ALA A 615 0.67 16.57 20.31
C ALA A 615 1.81 16.56 19.29
N ASN A 616 1.74 15.77 18.23
CA ASN A 616 2.75 15.75 17.17
C ASN A 616 2.76 17.02 16.30
N ASP A 617 1.69 17.85 16.39
CA ASP A 617 1.58 19.15 15.68
C ASP A 617 2.03 20.32 16.54
N THR A 618 2.18 20.14 17.83
CA THR A 618 2.49 21.21 18.80
C THR A 618 3.69 22.02 18.35
N GLU A 619 4.74 21.37 17.85
CA GLU A 619 5.94 22.06 17.38
C GLU A 619 5.66 22.92 16.15
N MET A 620 4.89 22.43 15.18
CA MET A 620 4.47 23.20 14.01
C MET A 620 3.59 24.40 14.42
N LEU A 621 2.63 24.16 15.28
CA LEU A 621 1.68 25.16 15.73
C LEU A 621 2.34 26.31 16.55
N ARG A 622 3.35 26.02 17.37
CA ARG A 622 4.06 27.03 18.17
C ARG A 622 4.99 27.92 17.36
N THR A 623 5.41 27.48 16.16
CA THR A 623 6.44 28.17 15.37
C THR A 623 5.90 29.33 14.53
N LEU A 624 4.60 29.41 14.31
CA LEU A 624 3.98 30.40 13.44
C LEU A 624 2.81 31.12 14.10
N PRO A 625 2.64 32.44 13.86
CA PRO A 625 1.58 33.24 14.51
C PRO A 625 0.17 32.87 14.04
N GLN A 626 0.02 32.27 12.85
CA GLN A 626 -1.29 31.87 12.28
C GLN A 626 -1.52 30.36 12.47
N ALA A 627 -1.48 29.93 13.72
CA ALA A 627 -1.70 28.55 14.13
C ALA A 627 -3.19 28.29 14.44
N ILE A 628 -3.71 27.18 13.94
CA ILE A 628 -5.12 26.77 14.05
C ILE A 628 -5.16 25.38 14.71
N VAL A 629 -5.90 25.30 15.82
CA VAL A 629 -6.21 24.05 16.50
C VAL A 629 -7.68 23.73 16.23
N VAL A 630 -7.95 22.57 15.58
CA VAL A 630 -9.34 22.19 15.27
C VAL A 630 -10.05 21.71 16.54
N GLN A 631 -11.38 21.81 16.60
CA GLN A 631 -12.17 21.57 17.81
C GLN A 631 -12.05 20.13 18.37
N ASN A 632 -11.83 19.15 17.53
CA ASN A 632 -11.66 17.75 17.90
C ASN A 632 -10.21 17.36 18.29
N PHE A 633 -9.43 18.33 18.78
CA PHE A 633 -8.06 18.10 19.24
C PHE A 633 -8.00 17.15 20.45
N THR A 634 -6.84 16.52 20.64
CA THR A 634 -6.58 15.59 21.73
C THR A 634 -6.34 16.32 23.06
N ASP A 635 -6.73 15.68 24.20
CA ASP A 635 -6.69 16.29 25.54
C ASP A 635 -5.31 16.79 25.97
N ASP A 636 -4.23 16.23 25.42
CA ASP A 636 -2.85 16.62 25.71
C ASP A 636 -2.45 17.98 25.11
N MET A 637 -3.25 18.52 24.18
CA MET A 637 -3.08 19.88 23.66
C MET A 637 -3.81 20.95 24.47
N ALA A 638 -4.71 20.54 25.35
CA ALA A 638 -5.49 21.47 26.15
C ALA A 638 -4.58 22.25 27.10
N ASN A 639 -4.69 23.59 27.08
CA ASN A 639 -3.97 24.49 27.98
C ASN A 639 -2.43 24.49 27.88
N LEU A 640 -1.86 24.13 26.71
CA LEU A 640 -0.42 24.28 26.49
C LEU A 640 -0.05 25.78 26.40
N PRO A 641 0.83 26.30 27.29
CA PRO A 641 1.21 27.73 27.28
C PRO A 641 1.82 28.17 25.93
N GLU A 642 2.54 27.27 25.26
CA GLU A 642 3.15 27.53 23.95
C GLU A 642 2.16 27.72 22.82
N LEU A 643 0.89 27.33 22.98
CA LEU A 643 -0.20 27.52 22.02
C LEU A 643 -1.15 28.66 22.40
N ALA A 644 -0.80 29.52 23.36
CA ALA A 644 -1.65 30.64 23.79
C ALA A 644 -1.96 31.65 22.68
N HIS A 645 -1.16 31.70 21.61
CA HIS A 645 -1.38 32.54 20.42
C HIS A 645 -2.26 31.86 19.35
N ALA A 646 -2.43 30.54 19.42
CA ALA A 646 -3.16 29.77 18.42
C ALA A 646 -4.66 30.06 18.48
N TYR A 647 -5.30 29.98 17.32
CA TYR A 647 -6.75 30.05 17.22
C TYR A 647 -7.34 28.66 17.45
N PHE A 648 -8.08 28.47 18.52
CA PHE A 648 -8.85 27.26 18.78
C PHE A 648 -10.21 27.38 18.08
N ALA A 649 -10.40 26.63 17.00
CA ALA A 649 -11.62 26.66 16.21
C ALA A 649 -12.81 26.08 16.99
N SER A 650 -14.01 26.59 16.73
CA SER A 650 -15.25 26.09 17.29
C SER A 650 -15.81 24.88 16.55
N THR A 651 -15.29 24.60 15.36
CA THR A 651 -15.64 23.46 14.50
C THR A 651 -14.47 22.51 14.36
N GLY A 652 -14.78 21.22 14.16
CA GLY A 652 -13.77 20.16 14.01
C GLY A 652 -13.34 19.94 12.56
N TYR A 653 -12.28 19.14 12.41
CA TYR A 653 -11.77 18.69 11.13
C TYR A 653 -11.53 19.85 10.14
N ALA A 654 -11.70 19.57 8.86
CA ALA A 654 -11.50 20.54 7.79
C ALA A 654 -12.37 21.79 7.90
N ALA A 655 -13.52 21.75 8.60
CA ALA A 655 -14.33 22.93 8.87
C ALA A 655 -13.61 23.91 9.83
N GLY A 656 -12.89 23.38 10.82
CA GLY A 656 -12.06 24.18 11.74
C GLY A 656 -10.89 24.86 11.03
N ILE A 657 -10.31 24.22 10.01
CA ILE A 657 -9.26 24.84 9.18
C ILE A 657 -9.83 26.08 8.47
N ILE A 658 -10.98 25.94 7.82
CA ILE A 658 -11.63 27.07 7.11
C ILE A 658 -11.90 28.21 8.09
N GLU A 659 -12.51 27.90 9.25
CA GLU A 659 -12.84 28.88 10.31
C GLU A 659 -11.59 29.65 10.75
N GLY A 660 -10.49 28.94 11.02
CA GLY A 660 -9.24 29.55 11.47
C GLY A 660 -8.57 30.43 10.41
N VAL A 661 -8.51 29.99 9.15
CA VAL A 661 -7.95 30.79 8.06
C VAL A 661 -8.77 32.07 7.85
N GLU A 662 -10.11 31.96 7.84
CA GLU A 662 -10.99 33.13 7.70
C GLU A 662 -10.87 34.11 8.91
N HIS A 663 -10.69 33.54 10.13
CA HIS A 663 -10.43 34.36 11.31
C HIS A 663 -9.19 35.26 11.13
N PHE A 664 -8.06 34.69 10.72
CA PHE A 664 -6.81 35.42 10.52
C PHE A 664 -6.90 36.41 9.36
N LYS A 665 -7.53 36.03 8.25
CA LYS A 665 -7.74 36.96 7.11
C LYS A 665 -8.57 38.18 7.49
N ASN A 666 -9.63 38.01 8.27
CA ASN A 666 -10.49 39.08 8.71
C ASN A 666 -9.77 40.06 9.68
N ARG A 667 -8.84 39.55 10.51
CA ARG A 667 -8.02 40.40 11.40
C ARG A 667 -7.00 41.23 10.62
N ALA A 668 -6.46 40.71 9.53
CA ALA A 668 -5.52 41.46 8.68
C ALA A 668 -6.18 42.64 7.92
N VAL A 669 -7.50 42.58 7.71
CA VAL A 669 -8.28 43.65 7.03
C VAL A 669 -8.70 44.76 7.98
N THR A 670 -8.67 44.58 9.29
CA THR A 670 -9.01 45.61 10.28
C THR A 670 -7.72 46.20 10.81
N PRO A 671 -7.30 47.43 10.36
CA PRO A 671 -6.13 48.11 10.93
C PRO A 671 -6.40 48.36 12.42
N ALA A 672 -5.39 48.12 13.25
CA ALA A 672 -5.44 48.53 14.64
C ALA A 672 -5.74 50.02 14.73
N VAL A 673 -6.90 50.36 15.34
CA VAL A 673 -7.33 51.74 15.61
C VAL A 673 -6.48 52.30 16.75
#